data_e6cee3193bcd66880d560f22312cae81
#
_entry.id   e6cee3193bcd66880d560f22312cae81
#
_cell.length_a   1.000
_cell.length_b   1.000
_cell.length_c   1.000
_cell.angle_alpha   90.00
_cell.angle_beta   90.00
_cell.angle_gamma   90.00
#
_symmetry.space_group_name_H-M   'P 1'
#
loop_
_entity.id
_entity.type
_entity.pdbx_description
1 polymer ?
#
loop_
_entity_poly.entity_id
_entity_poly.type
_entity_poly.pdbx_seq_one_letter_code
_entity_poly.pdbx_strand_id
1 'polypeptide(L)'
;MDAVAALACGAKGLVTFTTPRFLTITHAFDAAPEKTARSFFDHPHSLAGLDRRIQMSVSLTFPDGSVRAFDAGTTGFAVAESISKSLAKKAVAIALDGELRDLSDPVTDGKIEIVTRTDPRALELIRHDAAHVMAEAVQDLWPGTQVTIGPVIENGFYYDFKRVHPDSREDWPFTPEDLPKIEKKMKEIIQKNAAFTKEIWSREKAKDVFADKGEAYKVELVDMIPEGQELKIYNQGGWFDLCRGPHMASTGQIGTAFKLMKVAGAYWRGDSTKPMLTRIYGTAWATQEELDQYLHVLAEAEKRDHRKLGREMDLFHFQEEGPGVVFWHGKGWRMFQTLTAYMRRRLAGTYEEVNAPQVLDASLWETSGHWGWYQENMFAVKSAYAFTHPKDEEADNRVFALKPMNCPGHVQIFKHGLKSYRELPIRLAEFGLVHRYEASGALHGLMRVRGFTQDDAHVFCTDEQLAAECLRINELILSVYEDFGFEEVVVKLSTRPEKRVGTDDLWDRAESVMTDVLKTIEEQSGGRIKTGILPGEGAFYGPKFEYTLKDAIGREWQCGTTQVDFNLPERFGAFYIDQNSEKTQPVMIHRAICGSMERFLGILIENFAGHMPLWFAPTQVVVATITSDADDYGREVAEQLREAGLQVETDFRNEKINYKVREHSVAKVPVIIVCGRQEAEQRSVNIRRLGSQAQTSMSLDEALASLTDEATPPDVKRRKAARIKTA
;
A
#
# COMPACT_ATOMS: atom_id res chain seq x y z
N MET A 1 -0.63 18.79 1.61
CA MET A 1 -1.34 18.48 0.33
C MET A 1 -0.72 17.28 -0.41
N ASP A 2 0.33 16.67 0.10
CA ASP A 2 1.09 15.62 -0.62
C ASP A 2 0.76 14.18 -0.23
N ALA A 3 -0.24 13.96 0.63
CA ALA A 3 -0.56 12.63 1.15
C ALA A 3 -1.16 11.65 0.13
N VAL A 4 -1.75 12.14 -0.96
CA VAL A 4 -2.40 11.30 -1.98
C VAL A 4 -1.44 10.87 -3.10
N ALA A 5 -0.33 11.59 -3.26
CA ALA A 5 0.65 11.27 -4.33
C ALA A 5 1.57 10.07 -4.00
N ALA A 6 1.75 9.73 -2.73
CA ALA A 6 2.67 8.67 -2.31
C ALA A 6 2.12 7.24 -2.49
N LEU A 7 0.82 7.08 -2.69
CA LEU A 7 0.20 5.77 -2.94
C LEU A 7 0.32 5.28 -4.39
N ALA A 8 0.70 6.16 -5.32
CA ALA A 8 0.70 5.84 -6.76
C ALA A 8 2.07 5.43 -7.35
N CYS A 9 3.15 5.41 -6.57
CA CYS A 9 4.52 5.12 -7.06
C CYS A 9 5.12 3.84 -6.46
N GLY A 10 4.38 2.77 -6.43
CA GLY A 10 4.81 1.46 -5.89
C GLY A 10 4.96 0.34 -6.92
N ALA A 11 5.06 0.62 -8.21
CA ALA A 11 5.33 -0.41 -9.21
C ALA A 11 6.14 0.16 -10.38
N LYS A 12 7.47 0.16 -10.25
CA LYS A 12 8.36 0.10 -11.42
C LYS A 12 8.93 -1.31 -11.52
N GLY A 13 8.09 -2.24 -12.00
CA GLY A 13 8.57 -3.43 -12.66
C GLY A 13 8.64 -3.12 -14.16
N LEU A 14 9.86 -3.01 -14.69
CA LEU A 14 10.07 -3.07 -16.13
C LEU A 14 9.69 -4.49 -16.59
N VAL A 15 8.53 -4.63 -17.18
CA VAL A 15 8.15 -5.86 -17.89
C VAL A 15 8.81 -5.81 -19.26
N THR A 16 9.98 -6.40 -19.39
CA THR A 16 10.53 -6.78 -20.68
C THR A 16 9.85 -8.06 -21.13
N PHE A 17 8.92 -7.95 -22.06
CA PHE A 17 8.36 -9.10 -22.76
C PHE A 17 9.45 -9.74 -23.63
N THR A 18 9.94 -10.91 -23.24
CA THR A 18 10.65 -11.82 -24.14
C THR A 18 9.61 -12.73 -24.81
N THR A 19 9.51 -12.60 -26.12
CA THR A 19 8.73 -13.46 -27.00
C THR A 19 9.10 -14.94 -26.85
N PRO A 20 8.12 -15.87 -26.84
CA PRO A 20 8.41 -17.29 -26.89
C PRO A 20 8.90 -17.68 -28.28
N ARG A 21 10.08 -18.32 -28.32
CA ARG A 21 10.61 -19.00 -29.53
C ARG A 21 9.71 -20.19 -29.87
N PHE A 22 9.10 -20.15 -31.04
CA PHE A 22 8.49 -21.32 -31.66
C PHE A 22 9.58 -22.33 -32.00
N LEU A 23 9.44 -23.53 -31.45
CA LEU A 23 10.19 -24.72 -31.86
C LEU A 23 9.59 -25.26 -33.15
N THR A 24 10.31 -25.13 -34.27
CA THR A 24 9.93 -25.78 -35.53
C THR A 24 10.35 -27.24 -35.46
N ILE A 25 9.38 -28.16 -35.40
CA ILE A 25 9.62 -29.59 -35.59
C ILE A 25 9.41 -29.86 -37.09
N THR A 26 10.52 -30.09 -37.79
CA THR A 26 10.54 -30.64 -39.14
C THR A 26 10.44 -32.16 -39.05
N HIS A 27 9.35 -32.74 -39.49
CA HIS A 27 9.31 -34.15 -39.90
C HIS A 27 9.32 -34.24 -41.42
N ALA A 28 10.35 -34.91 -41.88
CA ALA A 28 10.52 -35.35 -43.28
C ALA A 28 9.52 -36.48 -43.55
N PHE A 29 8.85 -36.39 -44.69
CA PHE A 29 8.24 -37.56 -45.33
C PHE A 29 8.72 -37.62 -46.79
N ASP A 30 9.27 -38.78 -47.07
CA ASP A 30 9.79 -39.24 -48.35
C ASP A 30 8.72 -39.45 -49.42
N ALA A 31 9.19 -39.41 -50.66
CA ALA A 31 8.47 -39.36 -51.88
C ALA A 31 8.11 -40.74 -52.48
N ALA A 32 7.05 -40.65 -53.30
CA ALA A 32 6.77 -41.37 -54.53
C ALA A 32 6.05 -42.76 -54.49
N PRO A 33 5.47 -43.27 -55.62
CA PRO A 33 5.23 -42.64 -56.91
C PRO A 33 3.83 -42.81 -57.55
N GLU A 34 3.65 -42.10 -58.69
CA GLU A 34 2.56 -42.17 -59.63
C GLU A 34 2.05 -43.54 -60.05
N LYS A 35 0.75 -43.66 -60.36
CA LYS A 35 0.26 -44.33 -61.58
C LYS A 35 -1.20 -43.96 -61.97
N THR A 36 -1.29 -43.33 -63.13
CA THR A 36 -2.21 -43.55 -64.29
C THR A 36 -3.75 -43.43 -64.14
N ALA A 37 -4.18 -42.43 -64.85
CA ALA A 37 -5.34 -42.16 -65.66
C ALA A 37 -6.33 -43.27 -66.02
N ARG A 38 -7.63 -42.94 -66.06
CA ARG A 38 -8.47 -42.95 -67.27
C ARG A 38 -9.87 -42.43 -66.99
N SER A 39 -10.25 -41.55 -67.91
CA SER A 39 -11.53 -40.96 -68.26
C SER A 39 -12.78 -41.87 -68.14
N PHE A 40 -13.90 -41.26 -67.76
CA PHE A 40 -15.19 -41.47 -68.46
C PHE A 40 -16.01 -40.16 -68.39
N PHE A 41 -16.50 -39.81 -69.57
CA PHE A 41 -17.34 -38.65 -69.92
C PHE A 41 -18.81 -38.90 -69.61
N ASP A 42 -19.53 -37.78 -69.45
CA ASP A 42 -20.93 -37.50 -69.73
C ASP A 42 -22.02 -37.96 -68.75
N HIS A 43 -22.63 -36.99 -68.04
CA HIS A 43 -23.96 -36.45 -68.44
C HIS A 43 -24.34 -35.26 -67.51
N PRO A 44 -25.02 -34.20 -68.06
CA PRO A 44 -25.40 -33.03 -67.29
C PRO A 44 -26.76 -33.23 -66.62
N HIS A 45 -26.79 -33.17 -65.30
CA HIS A 45 -28.05 -32.90 -64.58
C HIS A 45 -27.93 -31.60 -63.78
N SER A 46 -28.83 -30.68 -64.13
CA SER A 46 -29.13 -29.43 -63.46
C SER A 46 -29.27 -29.61 -61.97
N LEU A 47 -28.45 -28.90 -61.19
CA LEU A 47 -28.70 -28.58 -59.83
C LEU A 47 -28.71 -27.06 -59.67
N ALA A 48 -29.88 -26.49 -59.94
CA ALA A 48 -30.24 -25.18 -59.43
C ALA A 48 -30.53 -25.35 -57.94
N GLY A 49 -29.90 -24.54 -57.13
CA GLY A 49 -30.32 -24.24 -55.77
C GLY A 49 -29.69 -25.07 -54.62
N LEU A 50 -28.55 -24.63 -54.14
CA LEU A 50 -28.22 -24.67 -52.73
C LEU A 50 -26.96 -23.81 -52.53
N ASP A 51 -27.16 -22.49 -52.58
CA ASP A 51 -26.21 -21.54 -52.00
C ASP A 51 -26.29 -21.65 -50.49
N ARG A 52 -25.73 -22.73 -49.92
CA ARG A 52 -25.45 -22.83 -48.48
C ARG A 52 -24.22 -22.01 -48.22
N ARG A 53 -24.41 -20.69 -47.98
CA ARG A 53 -23.42 -19.92 -47.19
C ARG A 53 -23.19 -20.75 -45.95
N ILE A 54 -21.97 -21.22 -45.78
CA ILE A 54 -21.48 -21.74 -44.47
C ILE A 54 -21.55 -20.55 -43.56
N GLN A 55 -22.65 -20.39 -42.82
CA GLN A 55 -22.83 -19.39 -41.82
C GLN A 55 -21.93 -19.82 -40.67
N MET A 56 -20.73 -19.22 -40.57
CA MET A 56 -19.87 -19.49 -39.42
C MET A 56 -20.57 -18.99 -38.16
N SER A 57 -20.81 -19.89 -37.23
CA SER A 57 -21.42 -19.57 -35.95
C SER A 57 -20.36 -19.56 -34.85
N VAL A 58 -20.51 -18.70 -33.88
CA VAL A 58 -19.69 -18.63 -32.66
C VAL A 58 -20.46 -19.23 -31.49
N SER A 59 -19.76 -19.99 -30.65
CA SER A 59 -20.37 -20.70 -29.49
C SER A 59 -19.97 -19.93 -28.22
N LEU A 60 -20.96 -19.41 -27.49
CA LEU A 60 -20.75 -18.66 -26.25
C LEU A 60 -21.26 -19.47 -25.07
N THR A 61 -20.40 -19.60 -24.05
CA THR A 61 -20.74 -20.20 -22.75
C THR A 61 -21.10 -19.11 -21.77
N PHE A 62 -22.30 -19.12 -21.22
CA PHE A 62 -22.80 -18.15 -20.25
C PHE A 62 -22.45 -18.56 -18.80
N PRO A 63 -22.56 -17.65 -17.81
CA PRO A 63 -22.26 -17.95 -16.41
C PRO A 63 -23.09 -19.08 -15.80
N ASP A 64 -24.30 -19.33 -16.31
CA ASP A 64 -25.18 -20.44 -15.92
C ASP A 64 -24.76 -21.79 -16.52
N GLY A 65 -23.67 -21.83 -17.28
CA GLY A 65 -23.16 -23.01 -17.98
C GLY A 65 -23.90 -23.31 -19.30
N SER A 66 -24.91 -22.54 -19.69
CA SER A 66 -25.57 -22.70 -20.97
C SER A 66 -24.69 -22.31 -22.16
N VAL A 67 -24.72 -23.08 -23.23
CA VAL A 67 -24.02 -22.79 -24.48
C VAL A 67 -25.03 -22.39 -25.53
N ARG A 68 -24.80 -21.23 -26.18
CA ARG A 68 -25.66 -20.73 -27.27
C ARG A 68 -24.80 -20.39 -28.48
N ALA A 69 -25.33 -20.70 -29.68
CA ALA A 69 -24.72 -20.37 -30.94
C ALA A 69 -25.27 -19.03 -31.46
N PHE A 70 -24.39 -18.19 -31.97
CA PHE A 70 -24.72 -16.91 -32.60
C PHE A 70 -24.04 -16.84 -33.97
N ASP A 71 -24.55 -16.01 -34.87
CA ASP A 71 -23.93 -15.77 -36.17
C ASP A 71 -22.58 -15.08 -36.00
N ALA A 72 -21.59 -15.40 -36.83
CA ALA A 72 -20.31 -14.70 -36.86
C ALA A 72 -20.51 -13.22 -37.09
N GLY A 73 -19.81 -12.38 -36.30
CA GLY A 73 -19.97 -10.92 -36.35
C GLY A 73 -21.06 -10.38 -35.42
N THR A 74 -21.76 -11.24 -34.64
CA THR A 74 -22.67 -10.79 -33.58
C THR A 74 -21.88 -9.97 -32.56
N THR A 75 -22.42 -8.81 -32.16
CA THR A 75 -21.78 -7.93 -31.18
C THR A 75 -22.19 -8.28 -29.74
N GLY A 76 -21.37 -7.87 -28.78
CA GLY A 76 -21.70 -8.02 -27.35
C GLY A 76 -23.06 -7.41 -26.99
N PHE A 77 -23.42 -6.27 -27.62
CA PHE A 77 -24.72 -5.64 -27.43
C PHE A 77 -25.86 -6.54 -27.90
N ALA A 78 -25.74 -7.15 -29.10
CA ALA A 78 -26.74 -8.05 -29.64
C ALA A 78 -26.90 -9.32 -28.78
N VAL A 79 -25.80 -9.82 -28.22
CA VAL A 79 -25.86 -10.92 -27.24
C VAL A 79 -26.63 -10.49 -25.99
N ALA A 80 -26.35 -9.33 -25.41
CA ALA A 80 -27.08 -8.81 -24.25
C ALA A 80 -28.58 -8.61 -24.56
N GLU A 81 -28.92 -8.11 -25.75
CA GLU A 81 -30.30 -7.93 -26.20
C GLU A 81 -31.04 -9.25 -26.38
N SER A 82 -30.34 -10.29 -26.86
CA SER A 82 -30.91 -11.65 -26.99
C SER A 82 -31.32 -12.25 -25.64
N ILE A 83 -30.68 -11.82 -24.54
CA ILE A 83 -31.06 -12.23 -23.18
C ILE A 83 -32.27 -11.42 -22.72
N SER A 84 -32.14 -10.08 -22.75
CA SER A 84 -33.27 -9.19 -22.49
C SER A 84 -32.93 -7.73 -22.92
N LYS A 85 -33.93 -6.98 -23.41
CA LYS A 85 -33.81 -5.56 -23.71
C LYS A 85 -33.46 -4.72 -22.46
N SER A 86 -33.87 -5.16 -21.27
CA SER A 86 -33.52 -4.48 -20.02
C SER A 86 -32.04 -4.65 -19.69
N LEU A 87 -31.48 -5.83 -19.90
CA LEU A 87 -30.05 -6.09 -19.70
C LEU A 87 -29.20 -5.31 -20.70
N ALA A 88 -29.56 -5.30 -21.98
CA ALA A 88 -28.85 -4.54 -23.01
C ALA A 88 -28.75 -3.05 -22.66
N LYS A 89 -29.80 -2.45 -22.11
CA LYS A 89 -29.80 -1.04 -21.65
C LYS A 89 -28.89 -0.77 -20.45
N LYS A 90 -28.65 -1.78 -19.60
CA LYS A 90 -27.81 -1.69 -18.41
C LYS A 90 -26.36 -2.10 -18.67
N ALA A 91 -26.12 -2.81 -19.77
CA ALA A 91 -24.82 -3.30 -20.14
C ALA A 91 -23.88 -2.12 -20.45
N VAL A 92 -22.67 -2.16 -19.96
CA VAL A 92 -21.60 -1.18 -20.20
C VAL A 92 -20.44 -1.78 -21.00
N ALA A 93 -20.23 -3.11 -20.89
CA ALA A 93 -19.22 -3.88 -21.61
C ALA A 93 -19.60 -5.36 -21.63
N ILE A 94 -18.80 -6.18 -22.30
CA ILE A 94 -18.75 -7.64 -22.11
C ILE A 94 -17.39 -8.02 -21.53
N ALA A 95 -17.35 -9.16 -20.81
CA ALA A 95 -16.12 -9.87 -20.55
C ALA A 95 -16.14 -11.17 -21.36
N LEU A 96 -15.14 -11.37 -22.20
CA LEU A 96 -14.96 -12.59 -22.99
C LEU A 96 -13.69 -13.28 -22.52
N ASP A 97 -13.84 -14.49 -21.99
CA ASP A 97 -12.76 -15.24 -21.30
C ASP A 97 -12.07 -14.42 -20.16
N GLY A 98 -12.85 -13.53 -19.52
CA GLY A 98 -12.39 -12.66 -18.44
C GLY A 98 -11.86 -11.30 -18.90
N GLU A 99 -11.60 -11.09 -20.18
CA GLU A 99 -11.14 -9.81 -20.73
C GLU A 99 -12.32 -8.87 -21.06
N LEU A 100 -12.24 -7.63 -20.57
CA LEU A 100 -13.22 -6.58 -20.91
C LEU A 100 -13.11 -6.17 -22.38
N ARG A 101 -14.25 -6.06 -23.06
CA ARG A 101 -14.36 -5.59 -24.46
C ARG A 101 -15.56 -4.66 -24.63
N ASP A 102 -15.47 -3.83 -25.67
CA ASP A 102 -16.57 -2.95 -26.07
C ASP A 102 -17.84 -3.75 -26.37
N LEU A 103 -19.00 -3.21 -26.02
CA LEU A 103 -20.29 -3.82 -26.42
C LEU A 103 -20.47 -3.89 -27.95
N SER A 104 -19.79 -3.03 -28.70
CA SER A 104 -19.80 -2.99 -30.17
C SER A 104 -18.89 -4.03 -30.80
N ASP A 105 -18.00 -4.67 -30.06
CA ASP A 105 -17.07 -5.66 -30.61
C ASP A 105 -17.78 -6.94 -31.01
N PRO A 106 -17.40 -7.54 -32.16
CA PRO A 106 -17.86 -8.86 -32.51
C PRO A 106 -17.32 -9.89 -31.53
N VAL A 107 -18.20 -10.80 -31.09
CA VAL A 107 -17.82 -11.88 -30.18
C VAL A 107 -17.18 -13.03 -30.94
N THR A 108 -16.30 -13.76 -30.26
CA THR A 108 -15.67 -15.01 -30.71
C THR A 108 -16.06 -16.13 -29.78
N ASP A 109 -15.74 -17.38 -30.12
CA ASP A 109 -15.94 -18.52 -29.20
C ASP A 109 -15.31 -18.24 -27.83
N GLY A 110 -16.01 -18.57 -26.74
CA GLY A 110 -15.48 -18.35 -25.39
C GLY A 110 -16.56 -18.24 -24.32
N LYS A 111 -16.12 -17.93 -23.11
CA LYS A 111 -17.01 -17.65 -21.97
C LYS A 111 -17.37 -16.17 -21.96
N ILE A 112 -18.67 -15.87 -22.02
CA ILE A 112 -19.15 -14.49 -22.06
C ILE A 112 -19.91 -14.10 -20.79
N GLU A 113 -19.62 -12.91 -20.30
CA GLU A 113 -20.35 -12.25 -19.21
C GLU A 113 -20.78 -10.85 -19.65
N ILE A 114 -21.99 -10.46 -19.30
CA ILE A 114 -22.47 -9.09 -19.55
C ILE A 114 -22.16 -8.23 -18.34
N VAL A 115 -21.29 -7.26 -18.51
CA VAL A 115 -20.87 -6.34 -17.47
C VAL A 115 -21.86 -5.17 -17.40
N THR A 116 -22.46 -4.98 -16.23
CA THR A 116 -23.34 -3.85 -15.95
C THR A 116 -22.64 -2.80 -15.10
N ARG A 117 -23.19 -1.59 -15.01
CA ARG A 117 -22.58 -0.49 -14.26
C ARG A 117 -22.31 -0.81 -12.77
N THR A 118 -23.03 -1.74 -12.18
CA THR A 118 -22.87 -2.18 -10.79
C THR A 118 -21.84 -3.30 -10.61
N ASP A 119 -21.31 -3.83 -11.70
CA ASP A 119 -20.20 -4.79 -11.66
C ASP A 119 -18.91 -4.05 -11.22
N PRO A 120 -18.12 -4.61 -10.29
CA PRO A 120 -16.86 -3.98 -9.85
C PRO A 120 -15.90 -3.66 -11.01
N ARG A 121 -15.88 -4.48 -12.07
CA ARG A 121 -15.06 -4.25 -13.28
C ARG A 121 -15.48 -3.01 -14.07
N ALA A 122 -16.72 -2.56 -13.94
CA ALA A 122 -17.20 -1.34 -14.59
C ALA A 122 -16.55 -0.06 -14.05
N LEU A 123 -15.97 -0.06 -12.85
CA LEU A 123 -15.28 1.10 -12.29
C LEU A 123 -14.07 1.51 -13.14
N GLU A 124 -13.36 0.55 -13.72
CA GLU A 124 -12.25 0.83 -14.62
C GLU A 124 -12.73 1.59 -15.86
N LEU A 125 -13.84 1.16 -16.48
CA LEU A 125 -14.44 1.82 -17.63
C LEU A 125 -14.97 3.21 -17.29
N ILE A 126 -15.68 3.34 -16.16
CA ILE A 126 -16.21 4.64 -15.69
C ILE A 126 -15.07 5.65 -15.52
N ARG A 127 -13.95 5.24 -14.93
CA ARG A 127 -12.76 6.07 -14.71
C ARG A 127 -12.04 6.41 -16.01
N HIS A 128 -11.91 5.43 -16.90
CA HIS A 128 -11.31 5.62 -18.22
C HIS A 128 -12.09 6.62 -19.06
N ASP A 129 -13.41 6.42 -19.17
CA ASP A 129 -14.28 7.31 -19.95
C ASP A 129 -14.36 8.71 -19.32
N ALA A 130 -14.32 8.81 -17.98
CA ALA A 130 -14.25 10.09 -17.28
C ALA A 130 -12.94 10.84 -17.60
N ALA A 131 -11.81 10.14 -17.80
CA ALA A 131 -10.56 10.74 -18.23
C ALA A 131 -10.68 11.31 -19.67
N HIS A 132 -11.34 10.58 -20.58
CA HIS A 132 -11.60 11.06 -21.95
C HIS A 132 -12.54 12.27 -21.98
N VAL A 133 -13.62 12.25 -21.19
CA VAL A 133 -14.53 13.39 -21.06
C VAL A 133 -13.84 14.60 -20.41
N MET A 134 -12.91 14.38 -19.50
CA MET A 134 -12.07 15.47 -18.96
C MET A 134 -11.17 16.07 -20.05
N ALA A 135 -10.55 15.24 -20.88
CA ALA A 135 -9.70 15.72 -21.98
C ALA A 135 -10.49 16.51 -23.01
N GLU A 136 -11.69 16.05 -23.42
CA GLU A 136 -12.61 16.81 -24.26
C GLU A 136 -13.01 18.15 -23.62
N ALA A 137 -13.39 18.12 -22.34
CA ALA A 137 -13.79 19.31 -21.60
C ALA A 137 -12.68 20.37 -21.54
N VAL A 138 -11.43 19.93 -21.33
CA VAL A 138 -10.27 20.82 -21.29
C VAL A 138 -10.02 21.44 -22.67
N GLN A 139 -10.06 20.66 -23.75
CA GLN A 139 -9.85 21.20 -25.11
C GLN A 139 -11.00 22.10 -25.58
N ASP A 140 -12.24 21.81 -25.18
CA ASP A 140 -13.38 22.68 -25.44
C ASP A 140 -13.26 24.05 -24.75
N LEU A 141 -12.76 24.06 -23.51
CA LEU A 141 -12.60 25.30 -22.73
C LEU A 141 -11.37 26.10 -23.14
N TRP A 142 -10.28 25.40 -23.52
CA TRP A 142 -9.02 26.02 -23.92
C TRP A 142 -8.49 25.37 -25.21
N PRO A 143 -9.02 25.78 -26.39
CA PRO A 143 -8.55 25.29 -27.66
C PRO A 143 -7.04 25.42 -27.83
N GLY A 144 -6.40 24.41 -28.42
CA GLY A 144 -4.95 24.35 -28.57
C GLY A 144 -4.19 23.75 -27.37
N THR A 145 -4.88 23.37 -26.30
CA THR A 145 -4.29 22.53 -25.23
C THR A 145 -4.00 21.17 -25.80
N GLN A 146 -2.74 20.70 -25.69
CA GLN A 146 -2.35 19.37 -26.12
C GLN A 146 -2.66 18.34 -25.03
N VAL A 147 -3.19 17.21 -25.47
CA VAL A 147 -3.50 16.07 -24.61
C VAL A 147 -2.44 14.97 -24.79
N THR A 148 -2.14 14.22 -23.72
CA THR A 148 -1.12 13.18 -23.77
C THR A 148 -1.68 11.80 -23.47
N ILE A 149 -1.65 11.38 -22.20
CA ILE A 149 -2.17 10.10 -21.72
C ILE A 149 -3.04 10.29 -20.48
N GLY A 150 -4.08 9.47 -20.35
CA GLY A 150 -5.04 9.50 -19.25
C GLY A 150 -5.33 8.12 -18.67
N PRO A 151 -4.38 7.49 -17.94
CA PRO A 151 -4.60 6.17 -17.40
C PRO A 151 -5.54 6.19 -16.18
N VAL A 152 -6.19 5.06 -15.97
CA VAL A 152 -6.88 4.73 -14.73
C VAL A 152 -5.86 4.41 -13.64
N ILE A 153 -6.14 4.81 -12.43
CA ILE A 153 -5.41 4.46 -11.20
C ILE A 153 -6.38 3.86 -10.18
N GLU A 154 -5.86 3.27 -9.10
CA GLU A 154 -6.62 2.47 -8.14
C GLU A 154 -7.98 3.08 -7.72
N ASN A 155 -8.02 4.36 -7.35
CA ASN A 155 -9.25 5.04 -6.93
C ASN A 155 -9.60 6.25 -7.77
N GLY A 156 -9.21 6.25 -9.05
CA GLY A 156 -9.48 7.39 -9.93
C GLY A 156 -8.80 7.30 -11.28
N PHE A 157 -8.49 8.46 -11.80
CA PHE A 157 -7.83 8.63 -13.10
C PHE A 157 -7.02 9.93 -13.09
N TYR A 158 -6.15 10.10 -14.05
CA TYR A 158 -5.57 11.41 -14.33
C TYR A 158 -5.43 11.60 -15.85
N TYR A 159 -5.14 12.83 -16.25
CA TYR A 159 -4.75 13.15 -17.60
C TYR A 159 -3.67 14.23 -17.59
N ASP A 160 -2.68 14.11 -18.47
CA ASP A 160 -1.58 15.08 -18.59
C ASP A 160 -1.82 16.01 -19.77
N PHE A 161 -1.66 17.31 -19.52
CA PHE A 161 -1.95 18.38 -20.45
C PHE A 161 -0.76 19.30 -20.63
N LYS A 162 -0.59 19.81 -21.87
CA LYS A 162 0.29 20.95 -22.14
C LYS A 162 -0.56 22.11 -22.61
N ARG A 163 -0.71 23.15 -21.79
CA ARG A 163 -1.41 24.38 -22.13
C ARG A 163 -0.40 25.51 -22.23
N VAL A 164 -0.52 26.33 -23.29
CA VAL A 164 0.26 27.55 -23.48
C VAL A 164 -0.66 28.74 -23.59
N HIS A 165 -0.20 29.89 -23.14
CA HIS A 165 -0.98 31.12 -23.24
C HIS A 165 -1.13 31.52 -24.72
N PRO A 166 -2.34 31.85 -25.20
CA PRO A 166 -2.59 32.08 -26.61
C PRO A 166 -1.76 33.24 -27.21
N ASP A 167 -1.51 34.28 -26.39
CA ASP A 167 -0.80 35.48 -26.86
C ASP A 167 0.71 35.41 -26.63
N SER A 168 1.16 35.09 -25.39
CA SER A 168 2.59 35.07 -25.05
C SER A 168 3.32 33.81 -25.46
N ARG A 169 2.57 32.72 -25.74
CA ARG A 169 3.11 31.37 -26.03
C ARG A 169 3.91 30.76 -24.87
N GLU A 170 3.86 31.36 -23.69
CA GLU A 170 4.46 30.81 -22.49
C GLU A 170 3.62 29.68 -21.89
N ASP A 171 4.27 28.84 -21.09
CA ASP A 171 3.60 27.78 -20.34
C ASP A 171 2.52 28.37 -19.43
N TRP A 172 1.32 27.84 -19.54
CA TRP A 172 0.16 28.25 -18.75
C TRP A 172 -0.44 27.06 -18.01
N PRO A 173 0.17 26.62 -16.88
CA PRO A 173 -0.29 25.46 -16.15
C PRO A 173 -1.71 25.66 -15.60
N PHE A 174 -2.45 24.56 -15.45
CA PHE A 174 -3.75 24.58 -14.77
C PHE A 174 -3.58 24.82 -13.27
N THR A 175 -4.59 25.45 -12.67
CA THR A 175 -4.65 25.72 -11.24
C THR A 175 -5.89 25.07 -10.62
N PRO A 176 -5.99 24.96 -9.28
CA PRO A 176 -7.19 24.42 -8.62
C PRO A 176 -8.47 25.17 -8.98
N GLU A 177 -8.40 26.45 -9.30
CA GLU A 177 -9.54 27.31 -9.68
C GLU A 177 -10.11 26.93 -11.05
N ASP A 178 -9.39 26.19 -11.87
CA ASP A 178 -9.87 25.69 -13.15
C ASP A 178 -10.74 24.44 -13.00
N LEU A 179 -10.52 23.63 -11.94
CA LEU A 179 -11.20 22.36 -11.74
C LEU A 179 -12.74 22.46 -11.77
N PRO A 180 -13.38 23.42 -11.08
CA PRO A 180 -14.84 23.57 -11.13
C PRO A 180 -15.38 23.88 -12.53
N LYS A 181 -14.61 24.60 -13.36
CA LYS A 181 -15.00 24.91 -14.74
C LYS A 181 -14.96 23.65 -15.60
N ILE A 182 -13.91 22.84 -15.42
CA ILE A 182 -13.75 21.56 -16.14
C ILE A 182 -14.87 20.59 -15.71
N GLU A 183 -15.13 20.43 -14.40
CA GLU A 183 -16.23 19.58 -13.91
C GLU A 183 -17.61 19.98 -14.49
N LYS A 184 -17.88 21.26 -14.56
CA LYS A 184 -19.12 21.75 -15.18
C LYS A 184 -19.20 21.34 -16.64
N LYS A 185 -18.12 21.53 -17.39
CA LYS A 185 -18.05 21.16 -18.81
C LYS A 185 -18.15 19.65 -19.02
N MET A 186 -17.50 18.85 -18.18
CA MET A 186 -17.65 17.40 -18.19
C MET A 186 -19.11 16.97 -18.02
N LYS A 187 -19.85 17.58 -17.09
CA LYS A 187 -21.28 17.31 -16.90
C LYS A 187 -22.10 17.64 -18.15
N GLU A 188 -21.78 18.73 -18.84
CA GLU A 188 -22.44 19.11 -20.10
C GLU A 188 -22.19 18.06 -21.20
N ILE A 189 -20.95 17.54 -21.32
CA ILE A 189 -20.57 16.48 -22.26
C ILE A 189 -21.28 15.17 -21.95
N ILE A 190 -21.30 14.76 -20.70
CA ILE A 190 -22.01 13.55 -20.23
C ILE A 190 -23.50 13.63 -20.55
N GLN A 191 -24.12 14.79 -20.34
CA GLN A 191 -25.55 15.00 -20.64
C GLN A 191 -25.89 14.89 -22.13
N LYS A 192 -24.94 15.16 -23.03
CA LYS A 192 -25.14 14.98 -24.48
C LYS A 192 -25.31 13.50 -24.83
N ASN A 193 -24.85 12.58 -23.99
CA ASN A 193 -24.93 11.13 -24.16
C ASN A 193 -24.44 10.66 -25.53
N ALA A 194 -23.29 11.17 -25.97
CA ALA A 194 -22.69 10.83 -27.24
C ALA A 194 -22.18 9.37 -27.23
N ALA A 195 -22.36 8.67 -28.33
CA ALA A 195 -21.87 7.30 -28.47
C ALA A 195 -20.34 7.28 -28.57
N PHE A 196 -19.69 6.30 -27.94
CA PHE A 196 -18.32 5.94 -28.23
C PHE A 196 -18.29 5.04 -29.46
N THR A 197 -17.46 5.43 -30.45
CA THR A 197 -17.25 4.64 -31.68
C THR A 197 -15.77 4.44 -31.92
N LYS A 198 -15.40 3.23 -32.33
CA LYS A 198 -14.01 2.82 -32.53
C LYS A 198 -13.68 2.78 -34.03
N GLU A 199 -12.55 3.37 -34.40
CA GLU A 199 -11.94 3.27 -35.74
C GLU A 199 -10.52 2.72 -35.64
N ILE A 200 -10.10 1.94 -36.61
CA ILE A 200 -8.72 1.51 -36.78
C ILE A 200 -8.08 2.40 -37.83
N TRP A 201 -7.01 3.13 -37.47
CA TRP A 201 -6.30 3.99 -38.40
C TRP A 201 -4.94 3.41 -38.79
N SER A 202 -4.48 3.72 -40.01
CA SER A 202 -3.08 3.50 -40.36
C SER A 202 -2.19 4.46 -39.55
N ARG A 203 -0.93 4.10 -39.39
CA ARG A 203 0.05 4.92 -38.67
C ARG A 203 0.24 6.30 -39.36
N GLU A 204 0.29 6.33 -40.69
CA GLU A 204 0.40 7.56 -41.48
C GLU A 204 -0.81 8.46 -41.21
N LYS A 205 -2.04 7.92 -41.40
CA LYS A 205 -3.26 8.67 -41.12
C LYS A 205 -3.29 9.24 -39.72
N ALA A 206 -2.93 8.44 -38.72
CA ALA A 206 -2.93 8.88 -37.31
C ALA A 206 -1.94 10.04 -37.10
N LYS A 207 -0.72 9.92 -37.62
CA LYS A 207 0.31 10.98 -37.50
C LYS A 207 -0.11 12.25 -38.21
N ASP A 208 -0.61 12.17 -39.41
CA ASP A 208 -1.05 13.34 -40.18
C ASP A 208 -2.19 14.09 -39.49
N VAL A 209 -3.22 13.35 -39.03
CA VAL A 209 -4.38 13.97 -38.36
C VAL A 209 -4.00 14.58 -37.00
N PHE A 210 -3.16 13.92 -36.18
CA PHE A 210 -2.71 14.50 -34.91
C PHE A 210 -1.75 15.68 -35.12
N ALA A 211 -0.90 15.63 -36.16
CA ALA A 211 -0.04 16.76 -36.51
C ALA A 211 -0.85 17.98 -36.94
N ASP A 212 -1.87 17.79 -37.81
CA ASP A 212 -2.76 18.85 -38.24
C ASP A 212 -3.55 19.49 -37.10
N LYS A 213 -3.88 18.70 -36.05
CA LYS A 213 -4.48 19.20 -34.82
C LYS A 213 -3.49 19.87 -33.85
N GLY A 214 -2.18 19.81 -34.13
CA GLY A 214 -1.14 20.34 -33.25
C GLY A 214 -0.83 19.44 -32.01
N GLU A 215 -1.25 18.18 -32.05
CA GLU A 215 -1.09 17.20 -30.97
C GLU A 215 0.27 16.48 -31.04
N ALA A 216 1.36 17.23 -30.84
CA ALA A 216 2.72 16.71 -30.97
C ALA A 216 3.00 15.48 -30.09
N TYR A 217 2.48 15.46 -28.88
CA TYR A 217 2.64 14.32 -27.96
C TYR A 217 1.92 13.07 -28.47
N LYS A 218 0.76 13.21 -29.14
CA LYS A 218 0.05 12.07 -29.75
C LYS A 218 0.83 11.52 -30.95
N VAL A 219 1.47 12.37 -31.75
CA VAL A 219 2.36 11.93 -32.84
C VAL A 219 3.52 11.09 -32.24
N GLU A 220 4.18 11.56 -31.17
CA GLU A 220 5.25 10.82 -30.50
C GLU A 220 4.73 9.47 -29.95
N LEU A 221 3.52 9.42 -29.38
CA LEU A 221 2.91 8.19 -28.89
C LEU A 221 2.64 7.18 -30.01
N VAL A 222 2.16 7.64 -31.18
CA VAL A 222 1.96 6.79 -32.36
C VAL A 222 3.27 6.13 -32.77
N ASP A 223 4.39 6.88 -32.77
CA ASP A 223 5.71 6.34 -33.12
C ASP A 223 6.21 5.25 -32.17
N MET A 224 5.77 5.28 -30.95
CA MET A 224 6.17 4.32 -29.89
C MET A 224 5.39 3.00 -29.92
N ILE A 225 4.22 2.98 -30.54
CA ILE A 225 3.43 1.75 -30.63
C ILE A 225 4.16 0.78 -31.57
N PRO A 226 4.42 -0.49 -31.19
CA PRO A 226 5.11 -1.47 -32.03
C PRO A 226 4.47 -1.64 -33.39
N GLU A 227 5.30 -1.92 -34.40
CA GLU A 227 4.78 -2.26 -35.75
C GLU A 227 3.90 -3.50 -35.69
N GLY A 228 2.78 -3.46 -36.45
CA GLY A 228 1.80 -4.55 -36.45
C GLY A 228 0.73 -4.47 -35.39
N GLN A 229 0.86 -3.58 -34.39
CA GLN A 229 -0.20 -3.31 -33.43
C GLN A 229 -1.22 -2.31 -33.99
N GLU A 230 -2.52 -2.61 -33.85
CA GLU A 230 -3.62 -1.75 -34.28
C GLU A 230 -3.62 -0.41 -33.54
N LEU A 231 -3.80 0.68 -34.28
CA LEU A 231 -4.03 2.00 -33.72
C LEU A 231 -5.54 2.25 -33.64
N LYS A 232 -6.05 2.14 -32.41
CA LYS A 232 -7.48 2.35 -32.12
C LYS A 232 -7.73 3.81 -31.79
N ILE A 233 -8.63 4.41 -32.51
CA ILE A 233 -9.12 5.78 -32.28
C ILE A 233 -10.55 5.67 -31.80
N TYR A 234 -10.83 6.26 -30.66
CA TYR A 234 -12.18 6.33 -30.11
C TYR A 234 -12.74 7.74 -30.27
N ASN A 235 -13.92 7.81 -30.87
CA ASN A 235 -14.66 9.05 -31.09
C ASN A 235 -15.80 9.17 -30.07
N GLN A 236 -16.05 10.38 -29.58
CA GLN A 236 -17.17 10.73 -28.73
C GLN A 236 -17.75 12.09 -29.14
N GLY A 237 -18.88 12.10 -29.82
CA GLY A 237 -19.59 13.32 -30.18
C GLY A 237 -18.84 14.37 -31.02
N GLY A 238 -17.81 13.99 -31.73
CA GLY A 238 -16.97 14.88 -32.55
C GLY A 238 -15.58 15.15 -31.99
N TRP A 239 -15.30 14.74 -30.78
CA TRP A 239 -13.95 14.65 -30.20
C TRP A 239 -13.43 13.23 -30.31
N PHE A 240 -12.12 13.08 -30.52
CA PHE A 240 -11.51 11.74 -30.61
C PHE A 240 -10.11 11.70 -30.00
N ASP A 241 -9.71 10.50 -29.59
CA ASP A 241 -8.40 10.24 -29.02
C ASP A 241 -7.84 8.87 -29.39
N LEU A 242 -6.48 8.76 -29.35
CA LEU A 242 -5.75 7.50 -29.46
C LEU A 242 -5.82 6.76 -28.13
N CYS A 243 -6.47 5.60 -28.11
CA CYS A 243 -6.69 4.83 -26.90
C CYS A 243 -6.71 3.33 -27.14
N ARG A 244 -6.36 2.55 -26.13
CA ARG A 244 -6.44 1.07 -26.20
C ARG A 244 -7.86 0.54 -26.04
N GLY A 245 -8.74 1.29 -25.36
CA GLY A 245 -10.04 0.82 -24.92
C GLY A 245 -9.94 -0.23 -23.80
N PRO A 246 -11.03 -0.91 -23.46
CA PRO A 246 -12.39 -0.66 -23.99
C PRO A 246 -13.06 0.57 -23.39
N HIS A 247 -14.19 0.96 -24.00
CA HIS A 247 -15.06 2.06 -23.56
C HIS A 247 -16.51 1.59 -23.36
N MET A 248 -17.27 2.31 -22.55
CA MET A 248 -18.72 2.12 -22.48
C MET A 248 -19.41 2.53 -23.77
N ALA A 249 -20.71 2.25 -23.91
CA ALA A 249 -21.43 2.54 -25.15
C ALA A 249 -21.63 4.05 -25.40
N SER A 250 -21.67 4.87 -24.35
CA SER A 250 -21.88 6.33 -24.48
C SER A 250 -21.36 7.10 -23.28
N THR A 251 -21.08 8.40 -23.48
CA THR A 251 -20.66 9.33 -22.42
C THR A 251 -21.66 9.43 -21.26
N GLY A 252 -22.96 9.25 -21.54
CA GLY A 252 -24.00 9.26 -20.51
C GLY A 252 -23.93 8.13 -19.50
N GLN A 253 -23.30 7.01 -19.86
CA GLN A 253 -23.12 5.87 -18.96
C GLN A 253 -22.08 6.14 -17.86
N ILE A 254 -21.21 7.15 -17.99
CA ILE A 254 -20.27 7.60 -16.96
C ILE A 254 -21.04 8.06 -15.71
N GLY A 255 -22.16 8.77 -15.91
CA GLY A 255 -22.94 9.41 -14.82
C GLY A 255 -22.24 10.62 -14.24
N THR A 256 -22.76 11.13 -13.11
CA THR A 256 -22.29 12.37 -12.48
C THR A 256 -21.51 12.16 -11.19
N ALA A 257 -21.29 10.89 -10.80
CA ALA A 257 -20.57 10.55 -9.57
C ALA A 257 -19.06 10.62 -9.78
N PHE A 258 -18.53 11.80 -10.07
CA PHE A 258 -17.11 12.08 -10.24
C PHE A 258 -16.72 13.40 -9.59
N LYS A 259 -15.41 13.54 -9.29
CA LYS A 259 -14.82 14.75 -8.71
C LYS A 259 -13.40 14.93 -9.25
N LEU A 260 -13.04 16.16 -9.66
CA LEU A 260 -11.65 16.51 -9.92
C LEU A 260 -10.97 16.88 -8.59
N MET A 261 -9.83 16.27 -8.32
CA MET A 261 -9.23 16.28 -6.99
C MET A 261 -8.13 17.32 -6.83
N LYS A 262 -7.16 17.32 -7.75
CA LYS A 262 -5.98 18.20 -7.68
C LYS A 262 -5.28 18.34 -9.01
N VAL A 263 -4.39 19.33 -9.07
CA VAL A 263 -3.42 19.53 -10.14
C VAL A 263 -2.01 19.31 -9.61
N ALA A 264 -1.12 18.78 -10.46
CA ALA A 264 0.29 18.60 -10.14
C ALA A 264 1.15 18.78 -11.40
N GLY A 265 2.42 19.17 -11.24
CA GLY A 265 3.40 19.08 -12.31
C GLY A 265 3.80 17.63 -12.57
N ALA A 266 4.01 17.28 -13.85
CA ALA A 266 4.52 15.96 -14.24
C ALA A 266 5.43 16.13 -15.46
N TYR A 267 6.67 15.61 -15.38
CA TYR A 267 7.54 15.61 -16.55
C TYR A 267 7.05 14.59 -17.58
N TRP A 268 7.11 14.97 -18.85
CA TRP A 268 6.74 14.06 -19.92
C TRP A 268 7.50 12.75 -19.81
N ARG A 269 6.76 11.64 -19.68
CA ARG A 269 7.28 10.27 -19.51
C ARG A 269 8.15 10.08 -18.25
N GLY A 270 8.01 10.93 -17.24
CA GLY A 270 8.78 10.86 -16.01
C GLY A 270 10.25 11.30 -16.13
N ASP A 271 10.64 11.86 -17.25
CA ASP A 271 11.99 12.31 -17.54
C ASP A 271 12.11 13.81 -17.21
N SER A 272 12.91 14.16 -16.20
CA SER A 272 13.10 15.54 -15.73
C SER A 272 13.79 16.47 -16.77
N THR A 273 14.33 15.89 -17.84
CA THR A 273 14.91 16.67 -18.97
C THR A 273 13.86 17.05 -20.03
N LYS A 274 12.66 16.49 -19.93
CA LYS A 274 11.53 16.72 -20.85
C LYS A 274 10.63 17.85 -20.32
N PRO A 275 9.77 18.42 -21.21
CA PRO A 275 8.84 19.45 -20.80
C PRO A 275 7.96 19.04 -19.61
N MET A 276 7.71 20.00 -18.72
CA MET A 276 6.75 19.83 -17.65
C MET A 276 5.32 20.01 -18.18
N LEU A 277 4.46 19.06 -17.85
CA LEU A 277 3.03 19.03 -18.12
C LEU A 277 2.25 19.32 -16.83
N THR A 278 0.98 19.67 -16.99
CA THR A 278 0.06 19.72 -15.86
C THR A 278 -0.77 18.46 -15.83
N ARG A 279 -0.69 17.71 -14.73
CA ARG A 279 -1.50 16.53 -14.46
C ARG A 279 -2.73 16.92 -13.66
N ILE A 280 -3.91 16.61 -14.17
CA ILE A 280 -5.18 16.78 -13.45
C ILE A 280 -5.65 15.41 -12.97
N TYR A 281 -5.85 15.26 -11.65
CA TYR A 281 -6.37 14.04 -11.03
C TYR A 281 -7.87 14.13 -10.83
N GLY A 282 -8.57 13.04 -11.10
CA GLY A 282 -9.98 12.87 -10.81
C GLY A 282 -10.29 11.51 -10.21
N THR A 283 -11.50 11.40 -9.64
CA THR A 283 -12.07 10.13 -9.19
C THR A 283 -13.48 9.99 -9.77
N ALA A 284 -13.91 8.75 -10.05
CA ALA A 284 -15.24 8.44 -10.54
C ALA A 284 -15.72 7.09 -9.98
N TRP A 285 -17.02 7.02 -9.70
CA TRP A 285 -17.66 5.92 -8.99
C TRP A 285 -18.99 5.52 -9.66
N ALA A 286 -19.47 4.31 -9.35
CA ALA A 286 -20.71 3.83 -9.93
C ALA A 286 -21.92 4.59 -9.39
N THR A 287 -21.90 5.03 -8.14
CA THR A 287 -22.98 5.76 -7.49
C THR A 287 -22.48 7.02 -6.78
N GLN A 288 -23.39 7.97 -6.50
CA GLN A 288 -23.07 9.18 -5.75
C GLN A 288 -22.71 8.83 -4.30
N GLU A 289 -23.36 7.83 -3.73
CA GLU A 289 -23.10 7.35 -2.38
C GLU A 289 -21.67 6.82 -2.22
N GLU A 290 -21.17 6.09 -3.21
CA GLU A 290 -19.77 5.61 -3.23
C GLU A 290 -18.77 6.79 -3.32
N LEU A 291 -19.06 7.76 -4.18
CA LEU A 291 -18.24 8.98 -4.27
C LEU A 291 -18.23 9.75 -2.93
N ASP A 292 -19.40 9.97 -2.33
CA ASP A 292 -19.51 10.70 -1.07
C ASP A 292 -18.80 9.96 0.07
N GLN A 293 -18.91 8.64 0.12
CA GLN A 293 -18.18 7.80 1.07
C GLN A 293 -16.67 7.92 0.86
N TYR A 294 -16.19 7.86 -0.37
CA TYR A 294 -14.78 8.02 -0.68
C TYR A 294 -14.24 9.40 -0.27
N LEU A 295 -14.96 10.47 -0.60
CA LEU A 295 -14.60 11.82 -0.23
C LEU A 295 -14.62 12.02 1.30
N HIS A 296 -15.57 11.39 2.00
CA HIS A 296 -15.61 11.38 3.46
C HIS A 296 -14.36 10.71 4.05
N VAL A 297 -13.98 9.52 3.55
CA VAL A 297 -12.79 8.82 4.00
C VAL A 297 -11.53 9.66 3.76
N LEU A 298 -11.41 10.34 2.62
CA LEU A 298 -10.28 11.25 2.34
C LEU A 298 -10.23 12.42 3.32
N ALA A 299 -11.38 13.06 3.59
CA ALA A 299 -11.45 14.19 4.53
C ALA A 299 -11.11 13.75 5.96
N GLU A 300 -11.55 12.56 6.38
CA GLU A 300 -11.16 11.98 7.66
C GLU A 300 -9.68 11.63 7.71
N ALA A 301 -9.11 11.08 6.62
CA ALA A 301 -7.68 10.80 6.54
C ALA A 301 -6.83 12.07 6.68
N GLU A 302 -7.24 13.19 6.05
CA GLU A 302 -6.55 14.48 6.19
C GLU A 302 -6.59 15.03 7.62
N LYS A 303 -7.72 14.89 8.31
CA LYS A 303 -7.85 15.29 9.72
C LYS A 303 -6.96 14.46 10.64
N ARG A 304 -6.72 13.20 10.30
CA ARG A 304 -5.96 12.23 11.07
C ARG A 304 -4.48 12.18 10.70
N ASP A 305 -4.04 12.91 9.67
CA ASP A 305 -2.66 12.90 9.18
C ASP A 305 -1.67 13.09 10.34
N HIS A 306 -0.81 12.08 10.56
CA HIS A 306 0.16 12.05 11.65
C HIS A 306 1.16 13.21 11.60
N ARG A 307 1.42 13.82 10.42
CA ARG A 307 2.31 14.98 10.25
C ARG A 307 1.65 16.24 10.80
N LYS A 308 0.32 16.37 10.64
CA LYS A 308 -0.48 17.47 11.19
C LYS A 308 -0.63 17.29 12.69
N LEU A 309 -1.09 16.12 13.12
CA LEU A 309 -1.28 15.80 14.55
C LEU A 309 0.06 15.82 15.30
N GLY A 310 1.13 15.34 14.69
CA GLY A 310 2.47 15.37 15.26
C GLY A 310 2.95 16.80 15.59
N ARG A 311 2.61 17.76 14.73
CA ARG A 311 2.86 19.20 15.00
C ARG A 311 1.97 19.75 16.12
N GLU A 312 0.65 19.47 16.06
CA GLU A 312 -0.32 19.93 17.06
C GLU A 312 -0.01 19.40 18.46
N MET A 313 0.50 18.18 18.55
CA MET A 313 0.88 17.48 19.78
C MET A 313 2.34 17.70 20.18
N ASP A 314 3.14 18.38 19.38
CA ASP A 314 4.57 18.61 19.58
C ASP A 314 5.38 17.32 19.71
N LEU A 315 5.22 16.38 18.74
CA LEU A 315 5.84 15.06 18.82
C LEU A 315 7.18 14.96 18.07
N PHE A 316 7.27 15.51 16.87
CA PHE A 316 8.43 15.39 15.99
C PHE A 316 8.41 16.40 14.85
N HIS A 317 9.55 16.54 14.17
CA HIS A 317 9.67 17.25 12.89
C HIS A 317 10.69 16.60 11.96
N PHE A 318 10.72 17.06 10.72
CA PHE A 318 11.70 16.72 9.69
C PHE A 318 12.37 18.01 9.20
N GLN A 319 13.66 17.93 8.85
CA GLN A 319 14.41 19.07 8.33
C GLN A 319 15.45 18.63 7.29
N GLU A 320 16.03 19.60 6.59
CA GLU A 320 16.91 19.35 5.42
C GLU A 320 18.23 18.67 5.77
N GLU A 321 18.76 18.90 6.98
CA GLU A 321 20.02 18.29 7.44
C GLU A 321 19.90 16.78 7.70
N GLY A 322 18.67 16.26 7.83
CA GLY A 322 18.37 14.84 8.01
C GLY A 322 17.20 14.36 7.14
N PRO A 323 17.35 14.34 5.81
CA PRO A 323 16.24 14.01 4.93
C PRO A 323 15.78 12.57 5.14
N GLY A 324 14.54 12.42 5.60
CA GLY A 324 13.95 11.11 5.92
C GLY A 324 14.39 10.54 7.27
N VAL A 325 14.94 11.34 8.17
CA VAL A 325 15.26 10.97 9.56
C VAL A 325 14.41 11.81 10.50
N VAL A 326 13.88 11.21 11.55
CA VAL A 326 12.93 11.83 12.48
C VAL A 326 13.67 12.57 13.59
N PHE A 327 13.35 13.84 13.81
CA PHE A 327 13.75 14.59 14.99
C PHE A 327 12.64 14.51 16.04
N TRP A 328 12.81 13.65 17.03
CA TRP A 328 11.84 13.44 18.09
C TRP A 328 11.88 14.55 19.14
N HIS A 329 10.73 15.15 19.45
CA HIS A 329 10.57 16.04 20.59
C HIS A 329 10.33 15.25 21.87
N GLY A 330 10.39 15.90 23.04
CA GLY A 330 10.26 15.22 24.31
C GLY A 330 8.99 14.38 24.45
N LYS A 331 7.85 14.88 23.94
CA LYS A 331 6.56 14.15 23.96
C LYS A 331 6.57 12.96 23.01
N GLY A 332 7.05 13.12 21.80
CA GLY A 332 7.15 12.03 20.82
C GLY A 332 8.13 10.96 21.28
N TRP A 333 9.28 11.37 21.81
CA TRP A 333 10.26 10.44 22.36
C TRP A 333 9.69 9.64 23.55
N ARG A 334 8.88 10.26 24.39
CA ARG A 334 8.18 9.58 25.47
C ARG A 334 7.23 8.49 24.94
N MET A 335 6.46 8.76 23.88
CA MET A 335 5.63 7.75 23.23
C MET A 335 6.47 6.59 22.67
N PHE A 336 7.58 6.91 22.03
CA PHE A 336 8.52 5.91 21.51
C PHE A 336 9.05 5.01 22.63
N GLN A 337 9.47 5.60 23.76
CA GLN A 337 9.94 4.85 24.93
C GLN A 337 8.83 4.00 25.57
N THR A 338 7.61 4.51 25.62
CA THR A 338 6.45 3.77 26.14
C THR A 338 6.15 2.55 25.29
N LEU A 339 6.19 2.68 23.95
CA LEU A 339 6.03 1.55 23.04
C LEU A 339 7.15 0.53 23.21
N THR A 340 8.40 0.99 23.25
CA THR A 340 9.57 0.12 23.47
C THR A 340 9.49 -0.62 24.79
N ALA A 341 9.14 0.05 25.87
CA ALA A 341 8.98 -0.56 27.19
C ALA A 341 7.83 -1.59 27.23
N TYR A 342 6.72 -1.30 26.55
CA TYR A 342 5.62 -2.25 26.36
C TYR A 342 6.12 -3.50 25.62
N MET A 343 6.78 -3.34 24.49
CA MET A 343 7.31 -4.46 23.69
C MET A 343 8.32 -5.29 24.47
N ARG A 344 9.24 -4.67 25.20
CA ARG A 344 10.19 -5.38 26.09
C ARG A 344 9.47 -6.27 27.11
N ARG A 345 8.40 -5.77 27.73
CA ARG A 345 7.60 -6.57 28.67
C ARG A 345 6.90 -7.74 27.98
N ARG A 346 6.48 -7.58 26.73
CA ARG A 346 5.83 -8.65 25.95
C ARG A 346 6.81 -9.75 25.52
N LEU A 347 8.06 -9.38 25.28
CA LEU A 347 9.13 -10.30 24.86
C LEU A 347 9.86 -10.96 26.05
N ALA A 348 9.78 -10.36 27.24
CA ALA A 348 10.51 -10.80 28.43
C ALA A 348 10.26 -12.29 28.76
N GLY A 349 11.34 -13.03 29.03
CA GLY A 349 11.31 -14.46 29.36
C GLY A 349 11.12 -15.40 28.17
N THR A 350 10.90 -14.86 26.94
CA THR A 350 10.79 -15.64 25.71
C THR A 350 11.92 -15.35 24.73
N TYR A 351 12.32 -14.08 24.63
CA TYR A 351 13.38 -13.59 23.77
C TYR A 351 14.53 -13.03 24.61
N GLU A 352 15.76 -13.21 24.12
CA GLU A 352 16.95 -12.53 24.62
C GLU A 352 17.13 -11.23 23.82
N GLU A 353 17.20 -10.08 24.51
CA GLU A 353 17.45 -8.79 23.86
C GLU A 353 18.95 -8.63 23.60
N VAL A 354 19.31 -8.38 22.35
CA VAL A 354 20.69 -8.20 21.88
C VAL A 354 20.84 -6.86 21.18
N ASN A 355 22.09 -6.48 20.86
CA ASN A 355 22.37 -5.26 20.11
C ASN A 355 23.56 -5.50 19.18
N ALA A 356 23.33 -5.39 17.86
CA ALA A 356 24.33 -5.52 16.83
C ALA A 356 24.90 -4.14 16.43
N PRO A 357 26.20 -4.03 16.04
CA PRO A 357 26.80 -2.77 15.64
C PRO A 357 26.07 -2.09 14.47
N GLN A 358 26.09 -0.74 14.46
CA GLN A 358 25.44 0.06 13.41
C GLN A 358 26.27 0.08 12.11
N VAL A 359 27.58 0.15 12.22
CA VAL A 359 28.52 0.24 11.10
C VAL A 359 29.26 -1.08 11.01
N LEU A 360 29.14 -1.76 9.90
CA LEU A 360 29.70 -3.09 9.65
C LEU A 360 30.45 -3.10 8.30
N ASP A 361 31.50 -3.89 8.22
CA ASP A 361 32.32 -4.06 7.01
C ASP A 361 31.48 -4.59 5.84
N ALA A 362 31.75 -4.13 4.63
CA ALA A 362 31.04 -4.52 3.41
C ALA A 362 31.07 -6.02 3.16
N SER A 363 32.12 -6.74 3.57
CA SER A 363 32.25 -8.19 3.41
C SER A 363 31.13 -8.99 4.10
N LEU A 364 30.58 -8.47 5.21
CA LEU A 364 29.42 -9.08 5.85
C LEU A 364 28.17 -9.05 4.95
N TRP A 365 28.00 -7.95 4.23
CA TRP A 365 26.88 -7.72 3.32
C TRP A 365 27.05 -8.47 2.01
N GLU A 366 28.28 -8.66 1.56
CA GLU A 366 28.63 -9.53 0.42
C GLU A 366 28.31 -10.99 0.76
N THR A 367 28.76 -11.47 1.92
CA THR A 367 28.48 -12.83 2.41
C THR A 367 26.99 -13.10 2.52
N SER A 368 26.23 -12.18 3.09
CA SER A 368 24.77 -12.31 3.21
C SER A 368 24.01 -12.15 1.88
N GLY A 369 24.66 -11.62 0.84
CA GLY A 369 24.06 -11.33 -0.46
C GLY A 369 23.37 -9.97 -0.56
N HIS A 370 23.23 -9.24 0.53
CA HIS A 370 22.59 -7.92 0.50
C HIS A 370 23.33 -6.92 -0.38
N TRP A 371 24.66 -6.98 -0.45
CA TRP A 371 25.45 -6.09 -1.29
C TRP A 371 25.10 -6.22 -2.79
N GLY A 372 24.79 -7.43 -3.26
CA GLY A 372 24.41 -7.67 -4.66
C GLY A 372 22.95 -7.31 -4.99
N TRP A 373 22.03 -7.54 -4.05
CA TRP A 373 20.59 -7.39 -4.29
C TRP A 373 20.00 -6.07 -3.80
N TYR A 374 20.65 -5.41 -2.84
CA TYR A 374 20.09 -4.30 -2.10
C TYR A 374 21.00 -3.07 -2.05
N GLN A 375 22.12 -3.06 -2.80
CA GLN A 375 23.16 -2.02 -2.76
C GLN A 375 22.60 -0.62 -3.01
N GLU A 376 21.64 -0.46 -3.92
CA GLU A 376 21.03 0.84 -4.25
C GLU A 376 20.30 1.48 -3.05
N ASN A 377 19.90 0.67 -2.09
CA ASN A 377 19.22 1.10 -0.87
C ASN A 377 20.15 1.15 0.35
N MET A 378 21.46 1.01 0.19
CA MET A 378 22.41 1.02 1.29
C MET A 378 23.17 2.33 1.39
N PHE A 379 23.46 2.75 2.63
CA PHE A 379 24.42 3.82 2.91
C PHE A 379 25.81 3.22 3.08
N ALA A 380 26.73 3.56 2.16
CA ALA A 380 28.14 3.21 2.30
C ALA A 380 28.88 4.26 3.14
N VAL A 381 29.77 3.81 3.99
CA VAL A 381 30.54 4.64 4.93
C VAL A 381 32.04 4.43 4.70
N LYS A 382 32.80 5.51 4.66
CA LYS A 382 34.27 5.52 4.70
C LYS A 382 34.75 6.46 5.79
N SER A 383 35.96 6.26 6.31
CA SER A 383 36.54 7.25 7.21
C SER A 383 36.71 8.58 6.49
N ALA A 384 36.51 9.68 7.19
CA ALA A 384 36.70 11.04 6.60
C ALA A 384 38.11 11.21 6.03
N TYR A 385 39.11 10.63 6.68
CA TYR A 385 40.50 10.67 6.21
C TYR A 385 40.65 9.96 4.87
N ALA A 386 40.18 8.71 4.75
CA ALA A 386 40.24 7.94 3.51
C ALA A 386 39.43 8.59 2.38
N PHE A 387 38.32 9.26 2.71
CA PHE A 387 37.53 10.01 1.72
C PHE A 387 38.28 11.21 1.16
N THR A 388 39.01 11.96 2.01
CA THR A 388 39.76 13.16 1.62
C THR A 388 41.17 12.84 1.08
N HIS A 389 41.74 11.67 1.41
CA HIS A 389 43.06 11.21 1.01
C HIS A 389 43.01 9.83 0.30
N PRO A 390 42.30 9.72 -0.84
CA PRO A 390 42.03 8.42 -1.46
C PRO A 390 43.25 7.72 -2.05
N LYS A 391 44.39 8.40 -2.16
CA LYS A 391 45.67 7.89 -2.66
C LYS A 391 46.69 7.59 -1.56
N ASP A 392 46.36 7.83 -0.29
CA ASP A 392 47.22 7.53 0.84
C ASP A 392 47.18 6.03 1.15
N GLU A 393 48.30 5.33 1.05
CA GLU A 393 48.40 3.88 1.29
C GLU A 393 48.20 3.54 2.79
N GLU A 394 48.41 4.49 3.71
CA GLU A 394 48.13 4.30 5.14
C GLU A 394 46.65 4.51 5.50
N ALA A 395 45.85 5.12 4.59
CA ALA A 395 44.44 5.30 4.83
C ALA A 395 43.67 3.97 4.82
N ASP A 396 42.82 3.77 5.81
CA ASP A 396 41.88 2.62 5.80
C ASP A 396 40.81 2.82 4.71
N ASN A 397 41.05 2.24 3.55
CA ASN A 397 40.19 2.33 2.38
C ASN A 397 39.03 1.32 2.39
N ARG A 398 38.87 0.53 3.47
CA ARG A 398 37.73 -0.39 3.59
C ARG A 398 36.42 0.36 3.48
N VAL A 399 35.45 -0.29 2.86
CA VAL A 399 34.08 0.19 2.77
C VAL A 399 33.26 -0.45 3.88
N PHE A 400 32.58 0.38 4.63
CA PHE A 400 31.61 -0.07 5.63
C PHE A 400 30.21 0.33 5.14
N ALA A 401 29.17 -0.22 5.77
CA ALA A 401 27.80 0.22 5.55
C ALA A 401 27.09 0.46 6.88
N LEU A 402 26.20 1.45 6.91
CA LEU A 402 25.15 1.49 7.93
C LEU A 402 24.24 0.29 7.71
N LYS A 403 23.99 -0.51 8.76
CA LYS A 403 23.16 -1.71 8.62
C LYS A 403 21.77 -1.39 8.07
N PRO A 404 21.34 -2.00 6.94
CA PRO A 404 19.99 -1.88 6.44
C PRO A 404 19.01 -2.88 7.09
N MET A 405 19.57 -3.90 7.77
CA MET A 405 18.87 -5.00 8.44
C MET A 405 19.70 -5.52 9.60
N ASN A 406 19.06 -6.22 10.56
CA ASN A 406 19.73 -6.77 11.75
C ASN A 406 20.15 -8.23 11.57
N CYS A 407 19.57 -8.97 10.62
CA CYS A 407 19.73 -10.41 10.46
C CYS A 407 21.18 -10.90 10.36
N PRO A 408 22.11 -10.31 9.57
CA PRO A 408 23.50 -10.77 9.55
C PRO A 408 24.19 -10.62 10.92
N GLY A 409 23.88 -9.56 11.66
CA GLY A 409 24.39 -9.33 13.01
C GLY A 409 23.96 -10.43 13.99
N HIS A 410 22.68 -10.81 13.96
CA HIS A 410 22.14 -11.86 14.82
C HIS A 410 22.71 -13.25 14.47
N VAL A 411 22.97 -13.53 13.19
CA VAL A 411 23.67 -14.76 12.81
C VAL A 411 25.09 -14.79 13.39
N GLN A 412 25.81 -13.65 13.41
CA GLN A 412 27.14 -13.61 14.06
C GLN A 412 27.06 -13.84 15.57
N ILE A 413 26.02 -13.33 16.25
CA ILE A 413 25.79 -13.59 17.67
C ILE A 413 25.47 -15.07 17.89
N PHE A 414 24.60 -15.68 17.09
CA PHE A 414 24.28 -17.09 17.15
C PHE A 414 25.55 -17.97 16.97
N LYS A 415 26.42 -17.64 16.03
CA LYS A 415 27.67 -18.36 15.74
C LYS A 415 28.71 -18.26 16.87
N HIS A 416 28.59 -17.28 17.76
CA HIS A 416 29.53 -17.13 18.87
C HIS A 416 29.34 -18.26 19.89
N GLY A 417 30.28 -19.18 19.93
CA GLY A 417 30.25 -20.40 20.75
C GLY A 417 29.45 -21.55 20.12
N LEU A 418 29.70 -22.74 20.62
CA LEU A 418 29.05 -23.97 20.17
C LEU A 418 27.62 -24.03 20.75
N LYS A 419 26.64 -24.36 19.89
CA LYS A 419 25.25 -24.54 20.30
C LYS A 419 24.83 -25.99 20.20
N SER A 420 24.02 -26.46 21.14
CA SER A 420 23.42 -27.80 21.15
C SER A 420 21.95 -27.71 20.73
N TYR A 421 21.44 -28.78 20.12
CA TYR A 421 19.99 -28.90 19.81
C TYR A 421 19.08 -28.70 21.02
N ARG A 422 19.60 -28.94 22.24
CA ARG A 422 18.85 -28.77 23.50
C ARG A 422 18.63 -27.30 23.86
N GLU A 423 19.40 -26.39 23.29
CA GLU A 423 19.31 -24.95 23.49
C GLU A 423 18.30 -24.31 22.53
N LEU A 424 17.95 -25.04 21.44
CA LEU A 424 17.00 -24.56 20.44
C LEU A 424 15.55 -24.72 20.92
N PRO A 425 14.67 -23.79 20.60
CA PRO A 425 14.88 -22.61 19.76
C PRO A 425 15.55 -21.46 20.52
N ILE A 426 16.58 -20.84 19.89
CA ILE A 426 17.21 -19.61 20.39
C ILE A 426 16.51 -18.42 19.73
N ARG A 427 16.01 -17.47 20.54
CA ARG A 427 15.24 -16.32 20.10
C ARG A 427 15.94 -15.02 20.48
N LEU A 428 16.54 -14.34 19.51
CA LEU A 428 17.23 -13.07 19.68
C LEU A 428 16.32 -11.94 19.21
N ALA A 429 16.18 -10.88 20.00
CA ALA A 429 15.38 -9.71 19.68
C ALA A 429 16.23 -8.43 19.79
N GLU A 430 16.01 -7.47 18.92
CA GLU A 430 16.70 -6.19 18.93
C GLU A 430 15.73 -5.05 18.56
N PHE A 431 15.76 -3.95 19.29
CA PHE A 431 15.22 -2.68 18.81
C PHE A 431 16.30 -2.01 17.97
N GLY A 432 16.50 -2.56 16.77
CA GLY A 432 17.63 -2.24 15.92
C GLY A 432 17.38 -1.03 15.04
N LEU A 433 18.19 0.03 15.22
CA LEU A 433 18.16 1.18 14.31
C LEU A 433 18.82 0.75 12.99
N VAL A 434 18.09 0.84 11.88
CA VAL A 434 18.53 0.49 10.54
C VAL A 434 18.37 1.69 9.61
N HIS A 435 19.16 1.69 8.52
CA HIS A 435 19.13 2.79 7.55
C HIS A 435 18.98 2.25 6.13
N ARG A 436 18.02 2.82 5.38
CA ARG A 436 17.78 2.47 3.98
C ARG A 436 17.70 3.74 3.14
N TYR A 437 18.44 3.78 2.03
CA TYR A 437 18.42 4.91 1.13
C TYR A 437 17.16 4.90 0.27
N GLU A 438 16.06 5.33 0.86
CA GLU A 438 14.79 5.50 0.16
C GLU A 438 14.86 6.72 -0.78
N ALA A 439 14.28 6.61 -1.97
CA ALA A 439 14.18 7.73 -2.91
C ALA A 439 13.43 8.92 -2.26
N SER A 440 13.88 10.14 -2.51
CA SER A 440 13.30 11.35 -1.88
C SER A 440 11.78 11.47 -2.13
N GLY A 441 11.31 11.13 -3.34
CA GLY A 441 9.89 11.15 -3.68
C GLY A 441 9.03 10.07 -3.01
N ALA A 442 9.66 9.08 -2.35
CA ALA A 442 8.97 8.02 -1.63
C ALA A 442 8.83 8.31 -0.12
N LEU A 443 9.51 9.34 0.40
CA LEU A 443 9.46 9.69 1.84
C LEU A 443 8.08 10.22 2.22
N HIS A 444 7.56 9.75 3.36
CA HIS A 444 6.22 10.11 3.81
C HIS A 444 6.09 10.12 5.33
N GLY A 445 6.43 11.25 5.97
CA GLY A 445 6.36 11.41 7.43
C GLY A 445 6.99 10.21 8.15
N LEU A 446 6.33 9.69 9.19
CA LEU A 446 6.76 8.49 9.92
C LEU A 446 6.53 7.18 9.14
N MET A 447 5.69 7.20 8.10
CA MET A 447 5.30 5.99 7.37
C MET A 447 6.42 5.44 6.48
N ARG A 448 7.29 6.31 5.96
CA ARG A 448 8.44 5.91 5.14
C ARG A 448 9.60 6.86 5.34
N VAL A 449 10.60 6.39 6.05
CA VAL A 449 11.78 7.12 6.50
C VAL A 449 13.07 6.41 6.04
N ARG A 450 14.21 7.08 6.14
CA ARG A 450 15.53 6.51 5.83
C ARG A 450 16.23 5.91 7.03
N GLY A 451 15.97 6.41 8.23
CA GLY A 451 16.47 5.86 9.49
C GLY A 451 15.29 5.50 10.39
N PHE A 452 15.20 4.23 10.79
CA PHE A 452 14.09 3.72 11.60
C PHE A 452 14.50 2.57 12.49
N THR A 453 13.77 2.39 13.58
CA THR A 453 13.99 1.32 14.55
C THR A 453 13.02 0.17 14.29
N GLN A 454 13.55 -1.02 14.02
CA GLN A 454 12.74 -2.24 13.93
C GLN A 454 12.65 -2.92 15.29
N ASP A 455 11.46 -3.44 15.62
CA ASP A 455 11.26 -4.43 16.69
C ASP A 455 11.60 -5.83 16.18
N ASP A 456 12.82 -6.00 15.73
CA ASP A 456 13.28 -7.15 14.98
C ASP A 456 13.62 -8.34 15.89
N ALA A 457 13.38 -9.55 15.42
CA ALA A 457 13.83 -10.74 16.10
C ALA A 457 14.10 -11.88 15.11
N HIS A 458 15.04 -12.74 15.52
CA HIS A 458 15.43 -13.92 14.76
C HIS A 458 15.37 -15.14 15.66
N VAL A 459 14.63 -16.15 15.20
CA VAL A 459 14.50 -17.44 15.89
C VAL A 459 15.30 -18.48 15.13
N PHE A 460 16.27 -19.09 15.80
CA PHE A 460 17.02 -20.21 15.27
C PHE A 460 16.43 -21.49 15.85
N CYS A 461 15.90 -22.36 15.03
CA CYS A 461 15.18 -23.55 15.45
C CYS A 461 15.52 -24.77 14.57
N THR A 462 15.06 -25.95 14.99
CA THR A 462 15.07 -27.13 14.13
C THR A 462 13.87 -27.11 13.18
N ASP A 463 13.90 -27.97 12.15
CA ASP A 463 12.76 -28.11 11.24
C ASP A 463 11.47 -28.51 11.96
N GLU A 464 11.56 -29.41 12.94
CA GLU A 464 10.40 -29.87 13.69
C GLU A 464 9.79 -28.77 14.56
N GLN A 465 10.59 -27.77 14.95
CA GLN A 465 10.13 -26.63 15.76
C GLN A 465 9.50 -25.51 14.92
N LEU A 466 9.75 -25.49 13.61
CA LEU A 466 9.37 -24.39 12.71
C LEU A 466 7.90 -24.01 12.77
N ALA A 467 7.00 -24.97 12.59
CA ALA A 467 5.55 -24.72 12.60
C ALA A 467 5.06 -24.16 13.95
N ALA A 468 5.54 -24.75 15.05
CA ALA A 468 5.18 -24.32 16.40
C ALA A 468 5.67 -22.89 16.71
N GLU A 469 6.88 -22.54 16.22
CA GLU A 469 7.40 -21.18 16.40
C GLU A 469 6.63 -20.15 15.55
N CYS A 470 6.25 -20.49 14.32
CA CYS A 470 5.40 -19.62 13.49
C CYS A 470 4.04 -19.35 14.15
N LEU A 471 3.39 -20.36 14.73
CA LEU A 471 2.13 -20.20 15.46
C LEU A 471 2.30 -19.34 16.70
N ARG A 472 3.35 -19.55 17.50
CA ARG A 472 3.68 -18.73 18.68
C ARG A 472 3.89 -17.26 18.31
N ILE A 473 4.61 -16.99 17.21
CA ILE A 473 4.83 -15.64 16.70
C ILE A 473 3.50 -15.02 16.28
N ASN A 474 2.64 -15.76 15.58
CA ASN A 474 1.31 -15.29 15.20
C ASN A 474 0.47 -14.89 16.41
N GLU A 475 0.39 -15.72 17.45
CA GLU A 475 -0.33 -15.41 18.70
C GLU A 475 0.21 -14.13 19.34
N LEU A 476 1.53 -13.97 19.40
CA LEU A 476 2.17 -12.78 19.95
C LEU A 476 1.78 -11.52 19.15
N ILE A 477 1.88 -11.56 17.82
CA ILE A 477 1.54 -10.44 16.94
C ILE A 477 0.09 -10.03 17.14
N LEU A 478 -0.84 -10.96 17.04
CA LEU A 478 -2.27 -10.69 17.17
C LEU A 478 -2.61 -10.09 18.54
N SER A 479 -2.01 -10.63 19.61
CA SER A 479 -2.27 -10.13 20.97
C SER A 479 -1.69 -8.72 21.21
N VAL A 480 -0.63 -8.34 20.52
CA VAL A 480 -0.12 -6.96 20.54
C VAL A 480 -1.07 -6.02 19.80
N TYR A 481 -1.57 -6.41 18.63
CA TYR A 481 -2.51 -5.59 17.87
C TYR A 481 -3.83 -5.38 18.62
N GLU A 482 -4.35 -6.42 19.30
CA GLU A 482 -5.51 -6.31 20.17
C GLU A 482 -5.30 -5.30 21.31
N ASP A 483 -4.11 -5.27 21.94
CA ASP A 483 -3.76 -4.29 22.99
C ASP A 483 -3.80 -2.84 22.52
N PHE A 484 -3.58 -2.61 21.22
CA PHE A 484 -3.67 -1.30 20.58
C PHE A 484 -5.03 -1.07 19.87
N GLY A 485 -6.00 -1.96 20.07
CA GLY A 485 -7.38 -1.78 19.59
C GLY A 485 -7.59 -2.07 18.09
N PHE A 486 -6.72 -2.84 17.45
CA PHE A 486 -6.94 -3.31 16.08
C PHE A 486 -7.73 -4.62 16.10
N GLU A 487 -8.99 -4.55 15.69
CA GLU A 487 -9.92 -5.70 15.70
C GLU A 487 -9.84 -6.53 14.42
N GLU A 488 -9.58 -5.89 13.28
CA GLU A 488 -9.47 -6.54 11.97
C GLU A 488 -7.99 -6.67 11.55
N VAL A 489 -7.54 -7.92 11.45
CA VAL A 489 -6.20 -8.25 10.96
C VAL A 489 -6.34 -9.25 9.81
N VAL A 490 -5.61 -9.01 8.71
CA VAL A 490 -5.53 -9.94 7.58
C VAL A 490 -4.14 -10.55 7.56
N VAL A 491 -4.04 -11.87 7.47
CA VAL A 491 -2.78 -12.61 7.38
C VAL A 491 -2.66 -13.19 5.98
N LYS A 492 -1.65 -12.76 5.24
CA LYS A 492 -1.41 -13.20 3.86
C LYS A 492 -0.08 -13.96 3.77
N LEU A 493 -0.08 -15.10 3.08
CA LEU A 493 1.13 -15.84 2.75
C LEU A 493 1.65 -15.38 1.38
N SER A 494 2.80 -14.72 1.37
CA SER A 494 3.52 -14.33 0.16
C SER A 494 4.48 -15.45 -0.24
N THR A 495 4.29 -16.03 -1.43
CA THR A 495 5.05 -17.18 -1.93
C THR A 495 6.21 -16.76 -2.83
N ARG A 496 6.98 -17.72 -3.31
CA ARG A 496 8.25 -17.54 -4.06
C ARG A 496 8.15 -16.53 -5.21
N PRO A 497 9.06 -15.55 -5.28
CA PRO A 497 9.19 -14.67 -6.43
C PRO A 497 9.96 -15.34 -7.58
N GLU A 498 9.86 -14.79 -8.79
CA GLU A 498 10.60 -15.27 -9.96
C GLU A 498 12.12 -15.26 -9.71
N LYS A 499 12.62 -14.14 -9.16
CA LYS A 499 14.05 -14.00 -8.79
C LYS A 499 14.21 -14.33 -7.30
N ARG A 500 14.87 -15.45 -7.02
CA ARG A 500 15.07 -15.96 -5.66
C ARG A 500 16.40 -16.67 -5.49
N VAL A 501 16.79 -16.92 -4.25
CA VAL A 501 17.92 -17.79 -3.88
C VAL A 501 17.39 -19.09 -3.26
N GLY A 502 18.24 -20.12 -3.23
CA GLY A 502 17.88 -21.47 -2.75
C GLY A 502 17.29 -22.36 -3.83
N THR A 503 17.16 -23.66 -3.52
CA THR A 503 16.63 -24.68 -4.41
C THR A 503 15.09 -24.71 -4.36
N ASP A 504 14.47 -25.26 -5.40
CA ASP A 504 13.01 -25.41 -5.42
C ASP A 504 12.51 -26.33 -4.29
N ASP A 505 13.25 -27.38 -3.94
CA ASP A 505 12.91 -28.28 -2.82
C ASP A 505 12.86 -27.55 -1.47
N LEU A 506 13.76 -26.59 -1.22
CA LEU A 506 13.74 -25.77 -0.01
C LEU A 506 12.49 -24.86 0.02
N TRP A 507 12.16 -24.27 -1.13
CA TRP A 507 10.97 -23.44 -1.26
C TRP A 507 9.68 -24.25 -1.10
N ASP A 508 9.58 -25.42 -1.74
CA ASP A 508 8.42 -26.32 -1.62
C ASP A 508 8.18 -26.70 -0.16
N ARG A 509 9.26 -27.04 0.56
CA ARG A 509 9.17 -27.38 1.99
C ARG A 509 8.71 -26.19 2.83
N ALA A 510 9.33 -25.00 2.64
CA ALA A 510 8.98 -23.80 3.38
C ALA A 510 7.52 -23.38 3.15
N GLU A 511 7.09 -23.34 1.88
CA GLU A 511 5.71 -22.96 1.50
C GLU A 511 4.69 -23.98 1.99
N SER A 512 5.00 -25.28 1.97
CA SER A 512 4.12 -26.31 2.51
C SER A 512 3.89 -26.11 4.02
N VAL A 513 4.95 -25.96 4.81
CA VAL A 513 4.84 -25.71 6.25
C VAL A 513 4.05 -24.43 6.54
N MET A 514 4.35 -23.34 5.84
CA MET A 514 3.65 -22.06 6.04
C MET A 514 2.19 -22.13 5.60
N THR A 515 1.87 -22.89 4.55
CA THR A 515 0.47 -23.10 4.13
C THR A 515 -0.34 -23.85 5.20
N ASP A 516 0.24 -24.86 5.83
CA ASP A 516 -0.41 -25.61 6.90
C ASP A 516 -0.55 -24.77 8.19
N VAL A 517 0.45 -23.92 8.49
CA VAL A 517 0.35 -22.92 9.56
C VAL A 517 -0.77 -21.91 9.26
N LEU A 518 -0.89 -21.42 8.03
CA LEU A 518 -1.95 -20.47 7.64
C LEU A 518 -3.36 -21.07 7.85
N LYS A 519 -3.57 -22.33 7.44
CA LYS A 519 -4.83 -23.04 7.71
C LYS A 519 -5.10 -23.16 9.20
N THR A 520 -4.10 -23.51 10.00
CA THR A 520 -4.22 -23.59 11.46
C THR A 520 -4.62 -22.24 12.07
N ILE A 521 -4.03 -21.14 11.61
CA ILE A 521 -4.38 -19.77 12.03
C ILE A 521 -5.86 -19.49 11.71
N GLU A 522 -6.32 -19.83 10.50
CA GLU A 522 -7.70 -19.63 10.07
C GLU A 522 -8.66 -20.41 10.95
N GLU A 523 -8.41 -21.71 11.15
CA GLU A 523 -9.24 -22.60 11.97
C GLU A 523 -9.30 -22.13 13.43
N GLN A 524 -8.16 -21.81 14.05
CA GLN A 524 -8.08 -21.36 15.44
C GLN A 524 -8.76 -20.00 15.68
N SER A 525 -8.77 -19.16 14.64
CA SER A 525 -9.42 -17.84 14.72
C SER A 525 -10.95 -17.93 14.74
N GLY A 526 -11.53 -19.08 14.36
CA GLY A 526 -12.97 -19.22 14.16
C GLY A 526 -13.53 -18.27 13.11
N GLY A 527 -12.74 -17.94 12.08
CA GLY A 527 -13.10 -17.02 11.00
C GLY A 527 -12.96 -15.52 11.31
N ARG A 528 -12.40 -15.16 12.47
CA ARG A 528 -12.13 -13.75 12.82
C ARG A 528 -10.97 -13.16 12.03
N ILE A 529 -9.97 -13.98 11.68
CA ILE A 529 -8.81 -13.58 10.88
C ILE A 529 -9.10 -13.97 9.44
N LYS A 530 -8.99 -12.99 8.54
CA LYS A 530 -9.04 -13.25 7.10
C LYS A 530 -7.65 -13.69 6.64
N THR A 531 -7.60 -14.76 5.85
CA THR A 531 -6.37 -15.28 5.29
C THR A 531 -6.34 -15.15 3.76
N GLY A 532 -5.15 -15.23 3.16
CA GLY A 532 -5.00 -15.18 1.72
C GLY A 532 -3.59 -15.57 1.28
N ILE A 533 -3.42 -15.80 -0.02
CA ILE A 533 -2.12 -16.10 -0.63
C ILE A 533 -1.80 -14.99 -1.64
N LEU A 534 -0.55 -14.51 -1.62
CA LEU A 534 0.00 -13.54 -2.56
C LEU A 534 1.11 -14.22 -3.36
N PRO A 535 0.81 -14.74 -4.57
CA PRO A 535 1.81 -15.40 -5.39
C PRO A 535 2.89 -14.43 -5.87
N GLY A 536 4.16 -14.82 -5.72
CA GLY A 536 5.29 -14.03 -6.23
C GLY A 536 5.77 -12.90 -5.33
N GLU A 537 5.13 -12.63 -4.19
CA GLU A 537 5.42 -11.49 -3.31
C GLU A 537 6.34 -11.85 -2.12
N GLY A 538 6.86 -13.07 -2.07
CA GLY A 538 7.81 -13.52 -1.05
C GLY A 538 9.13 -12.75 -1.07
N ALA A 539 9.90 -12.84 0.01
CA ALA A 539 11.26 -12.32 0.01
C ALA A 539 12.15 -13.17 -0.93
N PHE A 540 13.24 -12.59 -1.43
CA PHE A 540 14.14 -13.33 -2.33
C PHE A 540 14.77 -14.58 -1.69
N TYR A 541 14.75 -14.67 -0.36
CA TYR A 541 15.36 -15.74 0.44
C TYR A 541 14.35 -16.68 1.13
N GLY A 542 13.04 -16.37 1.11
CA GLY A 542 12.02 -17.23 1.70
C GLY A 542 10.60 -16.68 1.67
N PRO A 543 9.59 -17.54 1.86
CA PRO A 543 8.20 -17.15 1.97
C PRO A 543 7.96 -16.38 3.27
N LYS A 544 6.89 -15.56 3.29
CA LYS A 544 6.57 -14.72 4.45
C LYS A 544 5.08 -14.63 4.74
N PHE A 545 4.70 -14.56 6.00
CA PHE A 545 3.41 -14.00 6.41
C PHE A 545 3.50 -12.48 6.48
N GLU A 546 2.50 -11.83 5.95
CA GLU A 546 2.27 -10.39 6.08
C GLU A 546 1.02 -10.14 6.92
N TYR A 547 1.16 -9.32 7.95
CA TYR A 547 0.06 -8.94 8.84
C TYR A 547 -0.38 -7.52 8.47
N THR A 548 -1.59 -7.42 7.94
CA THR A 548 -2.19 -6.16 7.52
C THR A 548 -3.24 -5.74 8.53
N LEU A 549 -3.04 -4.57 9.11
CA LEU A 549 -3.97 -3.91 10.04
C LEU A 549 -4.97 -3.07 9.26
N LYS A 550 -6.20 -3.02 9.74
CA LYS A 550 -7.21 -2.10 9.25
C LYS A 550 -7.48 -1.02 10.30
N ASP A 551 -7.31 0.24 9.92
CA ASP A 551 -7.51 1.35 10.85
C ASP A 551 -8.99 1.78 10.96
N ALA A 552 -9.25 2.74 11.86
CA ALA A 552 -10.59 3.21 12.19
C ALA A 552 -11.39 3.81 11.00
N ILE A 553 -10.74 4.12 9.87
CA ILE A 553 -11.39 4.60 8.65
C ILE A 553 -11.27 3.61 7.48
N GLY A 554 -10.86 2.37 7.78
CA GLY A 554 -10.83 1.25 6.83
C GLY A 554 -9.59 1.17 5.94
N ARG A 555 -8.51 1.97 6.19
CA ARG A 555 -7.25 1.86 5.44
C ARG A 555 -6.46 0.65 5.92
N GLU A 556 -5.80 -0.01 4.98
CA GLU A 556 -4.95 -1.17 5.23
C GLU A 556 -3.48 -0.77 5.43
N TRP A 557 -2.85 -1.30 6.47
CA TRP A 557 -1.47 -1.06 6.84
C TRP A 557 -0.72 -2.36 7.06
N GLN A 558 0.20 -2.72 6.18
CA GLN A 558 1.10 -3.83 6.42
C GLN A 558 2.12 -3.42 7.51
N CYS A 559 2.19 -4.18 8.59
CA CYS A 559 3.08 -3.95 9.74
C CYS A 559 3.92 -5.17 10.05
N GLY A 560 3.32 -6.20 10.63
CA GLY A 560 4.01 -7.40 11.07
C GLY A 560 4.44 -8.30 9.92
N THR A 561 5.53 -9.02 10.14
CA THR A 561 6.02 -10.05 9.22
C THR A 561 6.58 -11.24 9.99
N THR A 562 6.42 -12.44 9.42
CA THR A 562 7.12 -13.66 9.83
C THR A 562 7.66 -14.31 8.57
N GLN A 563 8.98 -14.45 8.46
CA GLN A 563 9.64 -14.93 7.23
C GLN A 563 10.51 -16.15 7.58
N VAL A 564 10.43 -17.19 6.78
CA VAL A 564 11.24 -18.40 6.95
C VAL A 564 12.44 -18.34 6.02
N ASP A 565 13.64 -18.58 6.56
CA ASP A 565 14.90 -18.47 5.83
C ASP A 565 15.79 -19.68 6.12
N PHE A 566 16.09 -20.43 5.08
CA PHE A 566 17.06 -21.53 5.09
C PHE A 566 18.42 -21.11 4.52
N ASN A 567 18.51 -19.95 3.88
CA ASN A 567 19.67 -19.53 3.11
C ASN A 567 20.71 -18.77 3.93
N LEU A 568 20.28 -17.84 4.78
CA LEU A 568 21.20 -16.99 5.53
C LEU A 568 22.07 -17.79 6.52
N PRO A 569 21.52 -18.74 7.30
CA PRO A 569 22.34 -19.63 8.12
C PRO A 569 23.39 -20.40 7.33
N GLU A 570 23.04 -20.93 6.15
CA GLU A 570 23.95 -21.64 5.25
C GLU A 570 25.10 -20.75 4.78
N ARG A 571 24.78 -19.56 4.25
CA ARG A 571 25.76 -18.61 3.72
C ARG A 571 26.80 -18.18 4.75
N PHE A 572 26.41 -18.08 6.00
CA PHE A 572 27.30 -17.77 7.11
C PHE A 572 27.92 -19.01 7.75
N GLY A 573 27.58 -20.22 7.32
CA GLY A 573 28.03 -21.47 7.92
C GLY A 573 27.62 -21.59 9.40
N ALA A 574 26.40 -21.15 9.72
CA ALA A 574 25.83 -21.29 11.05
C ALA A 574 25.37 -22.73 11.27
N PHE A 575 25.72 -23.34 12.42
CA PHE A 575 25.32 -24.69 12.75
C PHE A 575 25.11 -24.86 14.25
N TYR A 576 24.41 -25.91 14.63
CA TYR A 576 24.32 -26.44 15.97
C TYR A 576 24.74 -27.92 15.96
N ILE A 577 25.01 -28.50 17.13
CA ILE A 577 25.29 -29.94 17.27
C ILE A 577 23.95 -30.63 17.59
N ASP A 578 23.58 -31.55 16.73
CA ASP A 578 22.38 -32.37 16.85
C ASP A 578 22.49 -33.51 17.88
N GLN A 579 21.46 -34.32 18.01
CA GLN A 579 21.42 -35.46 18.93
C GLN A 579 22.44 -36.58 18.56
N ASN A 580 22.91 -36.62 17.30
CA ASN A 580 23.88 -37.58 16.81
C ASN A 580 25.33 -37.05 16.92
N SER A 581 25.51 -35.88 17.53
CA SER A 581 26.79 -35.15 17.59
C SER A 581 27.28 -34.65 16.24
N GLU A 582 26.41 -34.49 15.26
CA GLU A 582 26.69 -33.95 13.94
C GLU A 582 26.38 -32.46 13.84
N LYS A 583 27.07 -31.76 12.92
CA LYS A 583 26.82 -30.37 12.61
C LYS A 583 25.57 -30.25 11.73
N THR A 584 24.54 -29.62 12.22
CA THR A 584 23.27 -29.41 11.52
C THR A 584 22.96 -27.94 11.40
N GLN A 585 22.47 -27.52 10.25
CA GLN A 585 22.08 -26.14 9.98
C GLN A 585 20.72 -25.81 10.65
N PRO A 586 20.58 -24.68 11.37
CA PRO A 586 19.27 -24.28 11.88
C PRO A 586 18.41 -23.66 10.78
N VAL A 587 17.10 -23.74 10.94
CA VAL A 587 16.14 -22.86 10.26
C VAL A 587 16.13 -21.52 10.97
N MET A 588 16.05 -20.44 10.22
CA MET A 588 15.95 -19.08 10.76
C MET A 588 14.56 -18.49 10.46
N ILE A 589 13.92 -17.92 11.47
CA ILE A 589 12.67 -17.19 11.29
C ILE A 589 12.93 -15.72 11.62
N HIS A 590 12.67 -14.84 10.67
CA HIS A 590 12.68 -13.39 10.88
C HIS A 590 11.30 -12.94 11.33
N ARG A 591 11.22 -12.07 12.33
CA ARG A 591 9.96 -11.57 12.87
C ARG A 591 10.05 -10.08 13.20
N ALA A 592 9.08 -9.31 12.72
CA ALA A 592 8.77 -7.98 13.21
C ALA A 592 7.27 -7.91 13.54
N ILE A 593 6.91 -7.25 14.64
CA ILE A 593 5.51 -7.05 15.05
C ILE A 593 5.02 -5.66 14.58
N CYS A 594 5.71 -4.61 15.02
CA CYS A 594 5.45 -3.24 14.60
C CYS A 594 5.98 -2.94 13.19
N GLY A 595 6.96 -3.71 12.73
CA GLY A 595 7.73 -3.50 11.52
C GLY A 595 8.77 -2.40 11.71
N SER A 596 8.35 -1.13 11.74
CA SER A 596 9.12 0.02 12.19
C SER A 596 8.37 0.71 13.32
N MET A 597 9.06 1.06 14.38
CA MET A 597 8.50 1.77 15.55
C MET A 597 7.92 3.12 15.11
N GLU A 598 8.61 3.82 14.21
CA GLU A 598 8.18 5.10 13.62
C GLU A 598 6.88 4.93 12.83
N ARG A 599 6.83 3.94 11.93
CA ARG A 599 5.63 3.66 11.13
C ARG A 599 4.45 3.25 12.00
N PHE A 600 4.67 2.39 12.98
CA PHE A 600 3.61 1.96 13.89
C PHE A 600 3.08 3.11 14.74
N LEU A 601 3.97 3.99 15.26
CA LEU A 601 3.55 5.22 15.93
C LEU A 601 2.73 6.13 15.02
N GLY A 602 3.14 6.31 13.76
CA GLY A 602 2.37 7.05 12.78
C GLY A 602 0.97 6.47 12.58
N ILE A 603 0.87 5.15 12.43
CA ILE A 603 -0.43 4.44 12.31
C ILE A 603 -1.29 4.64 13.56
N LEU A 604 -0.71 4.54 14.76
CA LEU A 604 -1.45 4.76 16.02
C LEU A 604 -1.97 6.21 16.13
N ILE A 605 -1.15 7.21 15.77
CA ILE A 605 -1.55 8.62 15.77
C ILE A 605 -2.76 8.81 14.84
N GLU A 606 -2.74 8.23 13.65
CA GLU A 606 -3.84 8.33 12.68
C GLU A 606 -5.06 7.50 13.10
N ASN A 607 -4.86 6.29 13.60
CA ASN A 607 -5.95 5.42 14.06
C ASN A 607 -6.76 6.07 15.18
N PHE A 608 -6.07 6.62 16.17
CA PHE A 608 -6.70 7.31 17.30
C PHE A 608 -7.05 8.78 17.02
N ALA A 609 -6.73 9.33 15.83
CA ALA A 609 -6.88 10.76 15.53
C ALA A 609 -6.23 11.67 16.62
N GLY A 610 -5.11 11.21 17.19
CA GLY A 610 -4.42 11.85 18.32
C GLY A 610 -5.05 11.61 19.70
N HIS A 611 -6.24 11.00 19.79
CA HIS A 611 -6.92 10.67 21.06
C HIS A 611 -6.35 9.38 21.66
N MET A 612 -5.09 9.43 22.09
CA MET A 612 -4.39 8.24 22.60
C MET A 612 -5.06 7.69 23.86
N PRO A 613 -5.06 6.34 24.04
CA PRO A 613 -5.41 5.74 25.33
C PRO A 613 -4.53 6.32 26.43
N LEU A 614 -5.08 6.50 27.64
CA LEU A 614 -4.37 7.20 28.73
C LEU A 614 -3.00 6.58 29.03
N TRP A 615 -2.90 5.25 29.03
CA TRP A 615 -1.64 4.55 29.30
C TRP A 615 -0.54 4.81 28.25
N PHE A 616 -0.92 5.27 27.05
CA PHE A 616 -0.01 5.50 25.91
C PHE A 616 0.16 6.99 25.55
N ALA A 617 -0.64 7.87 26.16
CA ALA A 617 -0.58 9.30 25.89
C ALA A 617 0.75 9.91 26.39
N PRO A 618 1.41 10.79 25.59
CA PRO A 618 2.69 11.40 25.96
C PRO A 618 2.57 12.38 27.14
N THR A 619 1.45 13.08 27.24
CA THR A 619 0.99 13.84 28.40
C THR A 619 -0.36 13.26 28.78
N GLN A 620 -0.44 12.65 29.94
CA GLN A 620 -1.65 11.93 30.39
C GLN A 620 -2.64 12.87 31.06
N VAL A 621 -2.14 13.79 31.86
CA VAL A 621 -2.95 14.75 32.62
C VAL A 621 -2.31 16.14 32.54
N VAL A 622 -3.15 17.14 32.37
CA VAL A 622 -2.76 18.54 32.62
C VAL A 622 -3.54 19.05 33.84
N VAL A 623 -2.84 19.58 34.84
CA VAL A 623 -3.47 20.27 35.98
C VAL A 623 -3.44 21.77 35.70
N ALA A 624 -4.63 22.37 35.58
CA ALA A 624 -4.81 23.80 35.28
C ALA A 624 -5.57 24.50 36.39
N THR A 625 -5.12 25.68 36.78
CA THR A 625 -5.80 26.49 37.81
C THR A 625 -6.69 27.57 37.16
N ILE A 626 -7.80 27.92 37.85
CA ILE A 626 -8.73 28.99 37.43
C ILE A 626 -8.13 30.33 37.83
N THR A 627 -7.62 30.42 39.08
CA THR A 627 -7.00 31.60 39.69
C THR A 627 -5.75 31.19 40.42
N SER A 628 -4.81 32.12 40.64
CA SER A 628 -3.56 31.88 41.34
C SER A 628 -3.72 31.44 42.81
N ASP A 629 -4.87 31.71 43.43
CA ASP A 629 -5.16 31.21 44.78
C ASP A 629 -5.25 29.69 44.87
N ALA A 630 -5.50 29.02 43.75
CA ALA A 630 -5.54 27.55 43.69
C ALA A 630 -4.18 26.92 43.22
N ASP A 631 -3.15 27.72 42.97
CA ASP A 631 -1.88 27.21 42.40
C ASP A 631 -1.16 26.24 43.36
N ASP A 632 -1.17 26.49 44.66
CA ASP A 632 -0.54 25.59 45.63
C ASP A 632 -1.25 24.24 45.68
N TYR A 633 -2.57 24.24 45.67
CA TYR A 633 -3.35 22.99 45.58
C TYR A 633 -3.13 22.30 44.19
N GLY A 634 -3.09 23.06 43.11
CA GLY A 634 -2.79 22.51 41.79
C GLY A 634 -1.41 21.84 41.73
N ARG A 635 -0.38 22.39 42.40
CA ARG A 635 0.94 21.77 42.54
C ARG A 635 0.87 20.47 43.31
N GLU A 636 0.14 20.46 44.45
CA GLU A 636 -0.08 19.28 45.28
C GLU A 636 -0.73 18.16 44.44
N VAL A 637 -1.82 18.46 43.74
CA VAL A 637 -2.52 17.52 42.85
C VAL A 637 -1.58 16.98 41.77
N ALA A 638 -0.80 17.84 41.14
CA ALA A 638 0.13 17.43 40.09
C ALA A 638 1.24 16.52 40.63
N GLU A 639 1.74 16.80 41.85
CA GLU A 639 2.80 15.98 42.48
C GLU A 639 2.28 14.60 42.85
N GLN A 640 1.13 14.50 43.49
CA GLN A 640 0.52 13.20 43.85
C GLN A 640 0.24 12.34 42.63
N LEU A 641 -0.20 12.94 41.51
CA LEU A 641 -0.38 12.22 40.23
C LEU A 641 0.97 11.73 39.67
N ARG A 642 2.05 12.53 39.77
CA ARG A 642 3.40 12.12 39.36
C ARG A 642 3.96 11.00 40.21
N GLU A 643 3.77 11.08 41.55
CA GLU A 643 4.15 10.03 42.47
C GLU A 643 3.39 8.71 42.21
N ALA A 644 2.15 8.81 41.71
CA ALA A 644 1.38 7.67 41.25
C ALA A 644 1.85 7.14 39.86
N GLY A 645 2.86 7.76 39.25
CA GLY A 645 3.49 7.34 37.98
C GLY A 645 2.87 7.90 36.72
N LEU A 646 1.98 8.89 36.82
CA LEU A 646 1.39 9.53 35.64
C LEU A 646 2.31 10.60 35.04
N GLN A 647 2.17 10.82 33.74
CA GLN A 647 2.83 11.91 33.00
C GLN A 647 1.98 13.19 33.09
N VAL A 648 2.39 14.10 33.98
CA VAL A 648 1.60 15.29 34.33
C VAL A 648 2.30 16.58 33.95
N GLU A 649 1.62 17.41 33.18
CA GLU A 649 2.00 18.82 32.94
C GLU A 649 1.10 19.74 33.78
N THR A 650 1.55 21.00 34.00
CA THR A 650 0.82 21.98 34.78
C THR A 650 0.63 23.26 33.97
N ASP A 651 -0.53 23.91 34.13
CA ASP A 651 -0.81 25.19 33.50
C ASP A 651 -1.34 26.20 34.53
N PHE A 652 -0.41 26.91 35.16
CA PHE A 652 -0.68 27.94 36.17
C PHE A 652 -0.55 29.36 35.58
N ARG A 653 -0.58 29.49 34.25
CA ARG A 653 -0.53 30.82 33.59
C ARG A 653 -1.75 31.65 33.96
N ASN A 654 -1.57 32.96 34.05
CA ASN A 654 -2.70 33.89 34.27
C ASN A 654 -3.51 34.07 32.97
N GLU A 655 -4.21 32.99 32.58
CA GLU A 655 -5.05 32.94 31.38
C GLU A 655 -6.43 32.41 31.73
N LYS A 656 -7.44 32.75 30.90
CA LYS A 656 -8.81 32.25 31.09
C LYS A 656 -8.83 30.72 30.96
N ILE A 657 -9.51 30.06 31.89
CA ILE A 657 -9.56 28.58 31.91
C ILE A 657 -10.06 27.99 30.57
N ASN A 658 -11.00 28.63 29.87
CA ASN A 658 -11.46 28.17 28.58
C ASN A 658 -10.37 28.24 27.49
N TYR A 659 -9.43 29.19 27.58
CA TYR A 659 -8.28 29.28 26.70
C TYR A 659 -7.32 28.11 26.97
N LYS A 660 -6.96 27.86 28.24
CA LYS A 660 -6.11 26.73 28.66
C LYS A 660 -6.72 25.41 28.19
N VAL A 661 -8.00 25.18 28.46
CA VAL A 661 -8.72 23.96 28.07
C VAL A 661 -8.67 23.76 26.53
N ARG A 662 -8.89 24.82 25.75
CA ARG A 662 -8.83 24.76 24.29
C ARG A 662 -7.44 24.40 23.78
N GLU A 663 -6.40 25.02 24.34
CA GLU A 663 -5.00 24.79 23.96
C GLU A 663 -4.61 23.31 24.21
N HIS A 664 -4.88 22.80 25.41
CA HIS A 664 -4.60 21.40 25.76
C HIS A 664 -5.47 20.40 24.99
N SER A 665 -6.70 20.78 24.62
CA SER A 665 -7.55 19.95 23.74
C SER A 665 -7.01 19.87 22.30
N VAL A 666 -6.44 20.95 21.77
CA VAL A 666 -5.74 20.95 20.47
C VAL A 666 -4.51 20.05 20.54
N ALA A 667 -3.75 20.13 21.63
CA ALA A 667 -2.61 19.25 21.92
C ALA A 667 -3.01 17.79 22.25
N LYS A 668 -4.31 17.44 22.16
CA LYS A 668 -4.85 16.08 22.35
C LYS A 668 -4.57 15.50 23.73
N VAL A 669 -4.48 16.30 24.77
CA VAL A 669 -4.32 15.81 26.15
C VAL A 669 -5.60 15.09 26.61
N PRO A 670 -5.54 13.81 27.01
CA PRO A 670 -6.74 13.02 27.32
C PRO A 670 -7.51 13.56 28.55
N VAL A 671 -6.80 14.06 29.55
CA VAL A 671 -7.38 14.49 30.81
C VAL A 671 -6.88 15.88 31.19
N ILE A 672 -7.81 16.79 31.46
CA ILE A 672 -7.52 18.10 32.03
C ILE A 672 -8.20 18.19 33.39
N ILE A 673 -7.41 18.33 34.44
CA ILE A 673 -7.89 18.59 35.80
C ILE A 673 -7.92 20.09 36.03
N VAL A 674 -9.07 20.60 36.41
CA VAL A 674 -9.26 22.02 36.71
C VAL A 674 -9.42 22.20 38.21
N CYS A 675 -8.58 23.07 38.80
CA CYS A 675 -8.60 23.42 40.18
C CYS A 675 -8.96 24.90 40.38
N GLY A 676 -9.99 25.18 41.11
CA GLY A 676 -10.36 26.51 41.60
C GLY A 676 -10.34 26.54 43.15
N ARG A 677 -10.82 27.63 43.73
CA ARG A 677 -10.91 27.80 45.20
C ARG A 677 -11.79 26.72 45.85
N GLN A 678 -12.91 26.39 45.23
CA GLN A 678 -13.84 25.41 45.76
C GLN A 678 -13.22 24.02 45.79
N GLU A 679 -12.53 23.63 44.69
CA GLU A 679 -11.80 22.36 44.62
C GLU A 679 -10.70 22.29 45.70
N ALA A 680 -9.95 23.39 45.92
CA ALA A 680 -8.92 23.47 46.93
C ALA A 680 -9.48 23.30 48.37
N GLU A 681 -10.62 23.99 48.66
CA GLU A 681 -11.28 23.88 49.98
C GLU A 681 -11.87 22.49 50.25
N GLN A 682 -12.43 21.85 49.22
CA GLN A 682 -13.08 20.53 49.30
C GLN A 682 -12.13 19.37 49.08
N ARG A 683 -10.86 19.60 48.77
CA ARG A 683 -9.88 18.60 48.33
C ARG A 683 -10.43 17.71 47.21
N SER A 684 -11.10 18.32 46.27
CA SER A 684 -11.71 17.70 45.08
C SER A 684 -11.02 18.18 43.81
N VAL A 685 -11.30 17.51 42.70
CA VAL A 685 -10.82 17.89 41.36
C VAL A 685 -11.97 17.86 40.39
N ASN A 686 -11.92 18.76 39.40
CA ASN A 686 -12.86 18.78 38.32
C ASN A 686 -12.19 18.24 37.06
N ILE A 687 -12.62 17.06 36.60
CA ILE A 687 -12.03 16.34 35.47
C ILE A 687 -12.78 16.62 34.19
N ARG A 688 -12.05 17.02 33.15
CA ARG A 688 -12.53 17.12 31.76
C ARG A 688 -11.82 16.09 30.90
N ARG A 689 -12.57 15.39 30.07
CA ARG A 689 -12.05 14.41 29.10
C ARG A 689 -12.03 14.99 27.70
N LEU A 690 -10.95 14.69 26.95
CA LEU A 690 -10.85 15.07 25.54
C LEU A 690 -12.06 14.55 24.75
N GLY A 691 -12.65 15.42 23.92
CA GLY A 691 -13.83 15.08 23.10
C GLY A 691 -15.17 15.12 23.86
N SER A 692 -15.17 15.41 25.17
CA SER A 692 -16.39 15.52 25.98
C SER A 692 -16.60 16.93 26.52
N GLN A 693 -17.86 17.37 26.56
CA GLN A 693 -18.26 18.62 27.25
C GLN A 693 -18.58 18.37 28.72
N ALA A 694 -18.72 17.11 29.13
CA ALA A 694 -19.02 16.74 30.50
C ALA A 694 -17.85 17.04 31.43
N GLN A 695 -18.17 17.46 32.65
CA GLN A 695 -17.21 17.66 33.75
C GLN A 695 -17.62 16.75 34.89
N THR A 696 -16.65 16.11 35.52
CA THR A 696 -16.87 15.22 36.64
C THR A 696 -16.08 15.72 37.85
N SER A 697 -16.75 16.07 38.91
CA SER A 697 -16.10 16.39 40.20
C SER A 697 -16.03 15.15 41.07
N MET A 698 -14.87 14.90 41.66
CA MET A 698 -14.64 13.79 42.59
C MET A 698 -13.53 14.15 43.57
N SER A 699 -13.36 13.37 44.62
CA SER A 699 -12.24 13.54 45.53
C SER A 699 -10.90 13.28 44.82
N LEU A 700 -9.80 13.87 45.34
CA LEU A 700 -8.47 13.64 44.80
C LEU A 700 -8.09 12.15 44.86
N ASP A 701 -8.44 11.45 45.97
CA ASP A 701 -8.13 10.02 46.13
C ASP A 701 -8.85 9.14 45.06
N GLU A 702 -10.14 9.42 44.78
CA GLU A 702 -10.91 8.73 43.73
C GLU A 702 -10.29 9.00 42.35
N ALA A 703 -9.89 10.24 42.09
CA ALA A 703 -9.25 10.63 40.84
C ALA A 703 -7.90 9.90 40.64
N LEU A 704 -7.06 9.86 41.68
CA LEU A 704 -5.79 9.12 41.69
C LEU A 704 -6.01 7.63 41.40
N ALA A 705 -6.92 6.99 42.10
CA ALA A 705 -7.22 5.57 41.91
C ALA A 705 -7.70 5.27 40.50
N SER A 706 -8.67 6.07 39.97
CA SER A 706 -9.25 5.89 38.65
C SER A 706 -8.25 6.12 37.54
N LEU A 707 -7.51 7.24 37.60
CA LEU A 707 -6.55 7.59 36.55
C LEU A 707 -5.34 6.65 36.52
N THR A 708 -4.87 6.19 37.70
CA THR A 708 -3.77 5.21 37.79
C THR A 708 -4.18 3.86 37.19
N ASP A 709 -5.42 3.42 37.46
CA ASP A 709 -5.92 2.18 36.84
C ASP A 709 -6.02 2.35 35.33
N GLU A 710 -6.62 3.44 34.83
CA GLU A 710 -6.75 3.69 33.40
C GLU A 710 -5.40 3.81 32.69
N ALA A 711 -4.42 4.45 33.32
CA ALA A 711 -3.06 4.59 32.81
C ALA A 711 -2.23 3.29 32.91
N THR A 712 -2.76 2.22 33.50
CA THR A 712 -2.06 0.93 33.56
C THR A 712 -2.14 0.23 32.19
N PRO A 713 -0.98 -0.15 31.57
CA PRO A 713 -0.96 -0.83 30.27
C PRO A 713 -1.73 -2.17 30.27
N PRO A 714 -2.33 -2.58 29.13
CA PRO A 714 -3.13 -3.82 29.05
C PRO A 714 -2.39 -5.09 29.47
N ASP A 715 -1.12 -5.23 29.10
CA ASP A 715 -0.26 -6.36 29.47
C ASP A 715 -0.05 -6.45 30.98
N VAL A 716 0.07 -5.31 31.65
CA VAL A 716 0.22 -5.23 33.12
C VAL A 716 -1.09 -5.59 33.83
N LYS A 717 -2.24 -5.09 33.29
CA LYS A 717 -3.57 -5.46 33.79
C LYS A 717 -3.79 -6.97 33.74
N ARG A 718 -3.48 -7.61 32.60
CA ARG A 718 -3.60 -9.07 32.45
C ARG A 718 -2.72 -9.84 33.42
N ARG A 719 -1.47 -9.41 33.62
CA ARG A 719 -0.57 -10.06 34.64
C ARG A 719 -1.08 -9.93 36.07
N LYS A 720 -1.62 -8.76 36.45
CA LYS A 720 -2.25 -8.56 37.76
C LYS A 720 -3.46 -9.48 37.94
N ALA A 721 -4.35 -9.54 36.94
CA ALA A 721 -5.53 -10.39 36.97
C ALA A 721 -5.18 -11.90 37.06
N ALA A 722 -4.16 -12.35 36.35
CA ALA A 722 -3.68 -13.74 36.40
C ALA A 722 -3.14 -14.09 37.81
N ARG A 723 -2.36 -13.20 38.43
CA ARG A 723 -1.84 -13.41 39.80
C ARG A 723 -2.95 -13.51 40.85
N ILE A 724 -4.02 -12.71 40.73
CA ILE A 724 -5.18 -12.77 41.64
C ILE A 724 -5.92 -14.10 41.50
N LYS A 725 -6.01 -14.69 40.32
CA LYS A 725 -6.66 -16.00 40.09
C LYS A 725 -5.84 -17.18 40.63
N THR A 726 -4.54 -17.03 40.80
CA THR A 726 -3.64 -18.09 41.31
C THR A 726 -3.31 -17.98 42.80
N ALA A 727 -3.64 -16.87 43.45
CA ALA A 727 -3.58 -16.65 44.89
C ALA A 727 -4.91 -16.98 45.56
#